data_58f60496a77d0b446f336d6f04759b25
#
_entry.id   58f60496a77d0b446f336d6f04759b25
#
_cell.length_a   1.000
_cell.length_b   1.000
_cell.length_c   1.000
_cell.angle_alpha   90.00
_cell.angle_beta   90.00
_cell.angle_gamma   90.00
#
_symmetry.space_group_name_H-M   'P 1'
#
loop_
_entity.id
_entity.type
_entity.pdbx_description
1 polymer ?
#
loop_
_entity_poly.entity_id
_entity_poly.type
_entity_poly.pdbx_seq_one_letter_code
_entity_poly.pdbx_strand_id
1 'polypeptide(L)'
;MRNVYVIVRSLFALVIGIDEYADPNVHNLTGAVADADAVNDFLQKTLHVPEYQIKNLRNKEVTRVTIEREIKNLGDNPAIKRDDPILIFYAGHGADVKAPPGWPTGSADEKIQMLVPHDFIKRGSDDFKRGQGILDVRLSHLLQDIADKKESDNITVILDCCHSGSGTRTDDNDQTFAVRGIELPASYTIPNDLHPHDIDPGARADSVPEAFKKAGLLSHVLLSACKAEQVAREIPTTGESKGKRGVFTSALLGVLEQHKDRIDKLTYKDVIDRLDLPDKQDPQCEGDQLRYLFNSKVTSPSREIYPIHASKPEDRDVTLEQYVLEAGEAHGITKDAEFAVFADRSLTSALGTVVVANTAAFSSSCNFTPRDDKTQRFTLGFALQTRVGEGQDVSLLIEFDKRLLGVFEKIAKEMQSANEGKRGFRLVESRDDAPDLVVAADGDIVHFEIMDKFCRQRGLTHMPFHNVKIDDADAIHRILRSSADFYWHLHRSSKGSPLAGKVILECMKLKETGEYTDDLEEVLMPDPDSDNLNVLTPGPTPDPNSDNPNVLTPNPNRDKLNVEGVIMIDVDEEAIYGFKITNTTSVPLYVSMFYFDISDLSISSYYQPGHAKKDADVSLPPKESLTIGYGASGTVPHMYRLRKGQDVDVGFLKLFFSTEYMDLSGVVQGSPFEDVRENVDKKARTKRYLWHTMCVPVIQTKGGGASA
;
A
#
# COMPACT_ATOMS: atom_id res chain seq x y z
N MET A 1 -23.86 12.59 -14.61
CA MET A 1 -24.78 11.43 -14.66
C MET A 1 -24.48 10.42 -15.78
N ARG A 2 -24.10 10.80 -17.02
CA ARG A 2 -23.86 9.79 -18.08
C ARG A 2 -22.68 8.82 -17.85
N ASN A 3 -21.62 9.19 -17.14
CA ASN A 3 -20.43 8.32 -16.98
C ASN A 3 -20.58 7.23 -15.90
N VAL A 4 -21.28 7.48 -14.81
CA VAL A 4 -21.52 6.48 -13.73
C VAL A 4 -22.26 5.26 -14.27
N TYR A 5 -23.33 5.49 -15.08
CA TYR A 5 -24.13 4.42 -15.64
C TYR A 5 -23.39 3.54 -16.67
N VAL A 6 -22.30 4.00 -17.25
CA VAL A 6 -21.54 3.22 -18.25
C VAL A 6 -20.57 2.26 -17.58
N ILE A 7 -19.83 2.70 -16.57
CA ILE A 7 -18.77 1.90 -15.91
C ILE A 7 -19.41 0.72 -15.13
N VAL A 8 -20.50 0.96 -14.43
CA VAL A 8 -21.13 -0.06 -13.57
C VAL A 8 -21.93 -1.08 -14.35
N ARG A 9 -22.41 -0.75 -15.56
CA ARG A 9 -23.11 -1.70 -16.44
C ARG A 9 -22.23 -2.79 -17.02
N SER A 10 -20.92 -2.61 -17.04
CA SER A 10 -19.97 -3.63 -17.50
C SER A 10 -19.40 -4.50 -16.36
N LEU A 11 -19.87 -4.31 -15.11
CA LEU A 11 -19.41 -5.09 -13.97
C LEU A 11 -19.90 -6.55 -14.05
N PHE A 12 -18.97 -7.47 -13.85
CA PHE A 12 -19.25 -8.90 -13.67
C PHE A 12 -18.98 -9.31 -12.22
N ALA A 13 -19.87 -10.12 -11.64
CA ALA A 13 -19.76 -10.48 -10.24
C ALA A 13 -19.92 -11.98 -9.99
N LEU A 14 -19.13 -12.51 -9.06
CA LEU A 14 -19.33 -13.79 -8.39
C LEU A 14 -19.70 -13.51 -6.93
N VAL A 15 -20.91 -13.88 -6.52
CA VAL A 15 -21.46 -13.58 -5.20
C VAL A 15 -21.73 -14.88 -4.45
N ILE A 16 -21.01 -15.11 -3.36
CA ILE A 16 -20.99 -16.37 -2.60
C ILE A 16 -21.53 -16.13 -1.19
N GLY A 17 -22.47 -16.98 -0.74
CA GLY A 17 -22.97 -17.00 0.64
C GLY A 17 -23.17 -18.41 1.15
N ILE A 18 -22.59 -18.75 2.32
CA ILE A 18 -22.65 -20.10 2.91
C ILE A 18 -23.12 -20.01 4.36
N ASP A 19 -24.33 -20.48 4.61
CA ASP A 19 -24.88 -20.71 5.96
C ASP A 19 -24.83 -22.20 6.37
N GLU A 20 -24.89 -23.13 5.41
CA GLU A 20 -24.97 -24.56 5.64
C GLU A 20 -23.66 -25.27 5.25
N TYR A 21 -23.18 -26.12 6.15
CA TYR A 21 -21.95 -26.91 5.94
C TYR A 21 -22.26 -28.41 6.00
N ALA A 22 -21.63 -29.20 5.15
CA ALA A 22 -21.86 -30.62 5.06
C ALA A 22 -21.29 -31.41 6.26
N ASP A 23 -20.18 -30.94 6.82
CA ASP A 23 -19.57 -31.54 8.03
C ASP A 23 -20.34 -31.07 9.29
N PRO A 24 -20.95 -31.97 10.08
CA PRO A 24 -21.66 -31.60 11.30
C PRO A 24 -20.76 -31.01 12.40
N ASN A 25 -19.43 -31.10 12.26
CA ASN A 25 -18.49 -30.48 13.18
C ASN A 25 -18.17 -29.00 12.80
N VAL A 26 -18.66 -28.52 11.67
CA VAL A 26 -18.67 -27.11 11.27
C VAL A 26 -20.05 -26.54 11.61
N HIS A 27 -20.11 -25.56 12.48
CA HIS A 27 -21.42 -24.98 12.85
C HIS A 27 -21.97 -24.13 11.70
N ASN A 28 -23.29 -24.20 11.52
CA ASN A 28 -23.98 -23.40 10.51
C ASN A 28 -24.05 -21.93 10.92
N LEU A 29 -24.03 -21.04 9.91
CA LEU A 29 -24.32 -19.63 10.02
C LEU A 29 -25.82 -19.35 9.73
N THR A 30 -26.21 -18.09 9.79
CA THR A 30 -27.59 -17.67 9.49
C THR A 30 -27.71 -16.32 8.79
N GLY A 31 -26.57 -15.68 8.50
CA GLY A 31 -26.51 -14.36 7.93
C GLY A 31 -25.68 -14.23 6.67
N ALA A 32 -24.86 -15.22 6.33
CA ALA A 32 -23.96 -15.15 5.18
C ALA A 32 -24.72 -15.20 3.84
N VAL A 33 -25.74 -16.04 3.73
CA VAL A 33 -26.65 -16.07 2.56
C VAL A 33 -27.40 -14.75 2.44
N ALA A 34 -27.95 -14.24 3.56
CA ALA A 34 -28.65 -12.95 3.56
C ALA A 34 -27.75 -11.76 3.15
N ASP A 35 -26.46 -11.79 3.47
CA ASP A 35 -25.50 -10.79 3.01
C ASP A 35 -25.24 -10.90 1.51
N ALA A 36 -25.02 -12.11 1.02
CA ALA A 36 -24.84 -12.35 -0.40
C ALA A 36 -26.07 -11.94 -1.23
N ASP A 37 -27.29 -12.17 -0.70
CA ASP A 37 -28.51 -11.72 -1.34
C ASP A 37 -28.63 -10.19 -1.35
N ALA A 38 -28.25 -9.54 -0.27
CA ALA A 38 -28.25 -8.08 -0.21
C ALA A 38 -27.21 -7.44 -1.16
N VAL A 39 -26.03 -8.05 -1.30
CA VAL A 39 -25.04 -7.64 -2.30
C VAL A 39 -25.60 -7.82 -3.72
N ASN A 40 -26.19 -8.96 -4.02
CA ASN A 40 -26.85 -9.20 -5.31
C ASN A 40 -27.95 -8.16 -5.60
N ASP A 41 -28.81 -7.88 -4.63
CA ASP A 41 -29.84 -6.86 -4.72
C ASP A 41 -29.28 -5.46 -4.96
N PHE A 42 -28.22 -5.09 -4.25
CA PHE A 42 -27.52 -3.83 -4.46
C PHE A 42 -26.96 -3.73 -5.90
N LEU A 43 -26.30 -4.76 -6.38
CA LEU A 43 -25.77 -4.80 -7.75
C LEU A 43 -26.87 -4.63 -8.80
N GLN A 44 -27.99 -5.36 -8.65
CA GLN A 44 -29.08 -5.32 -9.63
C GLN A 44 -29.95 -4.07 -9.51
N LYS A 45 -30.38 -3.71 -8.30
CA LYS A 45 -31.38 -2.67 -8.08
C LYS A 45 -30.78 -1.28 -7.98
N THR A 46 -29.60 -1.13 -7.39
CA THR A 46 -28.95 0.16 -7.19
C THR A 46 -27.94 0.46 -8.29
N LEU A 47 -27.07 -0.48 -8.64
CA LEU A 47 -26.07 -0.30 -9.70
C LEU A 47 -26.56 -0.69 -11.09
N HIS A 48 -27.70 -1.32 -11.21
CA HIS A 48 -28.32 -1.76 -12.48
C HIS A 48 -27.44 -2.73 -13.28
N VAL A 49 -26.66 -3.57 -12.59
CA VAL A 49 -25.87 -4.64 -13.21
C VAL A 49 -26.84 -5.70 -13.76
N PRO A 50 -26.73 -6.10 -15.03
CA PRO A 50 -27.60 -7.12 -15.60
C PRO A 50 -27.45 -8.47 -14.88
N GLU A 51 -28.57 -9.16 -14.66
CA GLU A 51 -28.60 -10.45 -13.94
C GLU A 51 -27.65 -11.50 -14.54
N TYR A 52 -27.52 -11.55 -15.86
CA TYR A 52 -26.63 -12.50 -16.55
C TYR A 52 -25.12 -12.23 -16.32
N GLN A 53 -24.76 -11.09 -15.76
CA GLN A 53 -23.39 -10.73 -15.37
C GLN A 53 -23.09 -11.10 -13.91
N ILE A 54 -24.10 -11.58 -13.16
CA ILE A 54 -23.94 -11.93 -11.76
C ILE A 54 -24.11 -13.44 -11.59
N LYS A 55 -23.06 -14.11 -11.16
CA LYS A 55 -23.10 -15.51 -10.75
C LYS A 55 -23.34 -15.58 -9.25
N ASN A 56 -24.49 -16.15 -8.86
CA ASN A 56 -24.86 -16.35 -7.46
C ASN A 56 -24.66 -17.81 -7.05
N LEU A 57 -23.95 -18.04 -5.94
CA LEU A 57 -23.74 -19.35 -5.35
C LEU A 57 -24.17 -19.35 -3.89
N ARG A 58 -24.94 -20.35 -3.47
CA ARG A 58 -25.50 -20.47 -2.11
C ARG A 58 -25.34 -21.88 -1.57
N ASN A 59 -24.92 -21.99 -0.31
CA ASN A 59 -24.91 -23.23 0.47
C ASN A 59 -24.30 -24.41 -0.29
N LYS A 60 -25.04 -25.49 -0.52
CA LYS A 60 -24.58 -26.74 -1.14
C LYS A 60 -24.00 -26.60 -2.57
N GLU A 61 -24.27 -25.51 -3.23
CA GLU A 61 -23.67 -25.21 -4.54
C GLU A 61 -22.21 -24.75 -4.41
N VAL A 62 -21.84 -24.29 -3.22
CA VAL A 62 -20.56 -23.64 -2.93
C VAL A 62 -19.54 -24.69 -2.48
N THR A 63 -19.21 -25.62 -3.35
CA THR A 63 -18.08 -26.54 -3.14
C THR A 63 -16.77 -25.89 -3.56
N ARG A 64 -15.63 -26.38 -3.03
CA ARG A 64 -14.30 -25.91 -3.43
C ARG A 64 -14.16 -25.87 -4.96
N VAL A 65 -14.45 -27.02 -5.61
CA VAL A 65 -14.35 -27.14 -7.08
C VAL A 65 -15.24 -26.14 -7.80
N THR A 66 -16.43 -25.86 -7.27
CA THR A 66 -17.33 -24.87 -7.88
C THR A 66 -16.78 -23.45 -7.76
N ILE A 67 -16.27 -23.07 -6.59
CA ILE A 67 -15.70 -21.73 -6.38
C ILE A 67 -14.52 -21.50 -7.33
N GLU A 68 -13.54 -22.41 -7.35
CA GLU A 68 -12.37 -22.31 -8.23
C GLU A 68 -12.75 -22.23 -9.72
N ARG A 69 -13.70 -23.09 -10.14
CA ARG A 69 -14.20 -23.08 -11.51
C ARG A 69 -14.86 -21.73 -11.87
N GLU A 70 -15.71 -21.19 -11.01
CA GLU A 70 -16.40 -19.93 -11.33
C GLU A 70 -15.46 -18.73 -11.28
N ILE A 71 -14.41 -18.74 -10.44
CA ILE A 71 -13.33 -17.75 -10.50
C ILE A 71 -12.57 -17.84 -11.83
N LYS A 72 -12.17 -19.05 -12.26
CA LYS A 72 -11.53 -19.27 -13.57
C LYS A 72 -12.43 -18.81 -14.73
N ASN A 73 -13.73 -19.09 -14.65
CA ASN A 73 -14.70 -18.68 -15.65
C ASN A 73 -14.73 -17.16 -15.84
N LEU A 74 -14.47 -16.34 -14.80
CA LEU A 74 -14.35 -14.88 -14.96
C LEU A 74 -13.16 -14.52 -15.87
N GLY A 75 -12.01 -15.17 -15.67
CA GLY A 75 -10.85 -14.99 -16.55
C GLY A 75 -11.12 -15.43 -18.00
N ASP A 76 -11.80 -16.55 -18.19
CA ASP A 76 -12.07 -17.14 -19.50
C ASP A 76 -13.26 -16.52 -20.24
N ASN A 77 -14.10 -15.73 -19.57
CA ASN A 77 -15.32 -15.17 -20.15
C ASN A 77 -15.01 -14.09 -21.23
N PRO A 78 -15.29 -14.34 -22.53
CA PRO A 78 -14.98 -13.38 -23.60
C PRO A 78 -15.86 -12.12 -23.58
N ALA A 79 -16.93 -12.11 -22.80
CA ALA A 79 -17.78 -10.93 -22.62
C ALA A 79 -17.12 -9.87 -21.71
N ILE A 80 -16.22 -10.28 -20.80
CA ILE A 80 -15.45 -9.38 -19.95
C ILE A 80 -14.31 -8.80 -20.75
N LYS A 81 -14.30 -7.50 -20.95
CA LYS A 81 -13.26 -6.77 -21.69
C LYS A 81 -12.21 -6.23 -20.72
N ARG A 82 -11.06 -5.82 -21.26
CA ARG A 82 -10.04 -5.10 -20.52
C ARG A 82 -10.68 -3.92 -19.77
N ASP A 83 -10.30 -3.75 -18.51
CA ASP A 83 -10.78 -2.72 -17.58
C ASP A 83 -12.27 -2.81 -17.16
N ASP A 84 -13.04 -3.81 -17.64
CA ASP A 84 -14.36 -4.09 -17.07
C ASP A 84 -14.21 -4.53 -15.59
N PRO A 85 -15.01 -3.97 -14.67
CA PRO A 85 -14.90 -4.32 -13.26
C PRO A 85 -15.29 -5.77 -13.00
N ILE A 86 -14.50 -6.47 -12.20
CA ILE A 86 -14.79 -7.80 -11.69
C ILE A 86 -14.95 -7.70 -10.17
N LEU A 87 -16.05 -8.22 -9.64
CA LEU A 87 -16.32 -8.31 -8.21
C LEU A 87 -16.44 -9.77 -7.77
N ILE A 88 -15.67 -10.14 -6.74
CA ILE A 88 -15.81 -11.42 -6.04
C ILE A 88 -16.21 -11.11 -4.60
N PHE A 89 -17.38 -11.55 -4.18
CA PHE A 89 -17.88 -11.41 -2.81
C PHE A 89 -18.03 -12.78 -2.17
N TYR A 90 -17.51 -12.93 -0.97
CA TYR A 90 -17.63 -14.13 -0.16
C TYR A 90 -18.12 -13.79 1.24
N ALA A 91 -19.17 -14.45 1.70
CA ALA A 91 -19.63 -14.47 3.09
C ALA A 91 -19.79 -15.92 3.56
N GLY A 92 -19.13 -16.26 4.66
CA GLY A 92 -19.11 -17.62 5.18
C GLY A 92 -18.04 -17.78 6.26
N HIS A 93 -17.69 -19.03 6.59
CA HIS A 93 -16.56 -19.30 7.47
C HIS A 93 -15.22 -19.12 6.77
N GLY A 94 -14.22 -18.66 7.54
CA GLY A 94 -12.81 -18.80 7.24
C GLY A 94 -12.11 -19.60 8.35
N ALA A 95 -10.87 -19.96 8.11
CA ALA A 95 -10.00 -20.64 9.06
C ALA A 95 -8.53 -20.27 8.83
N ASP A 96 -7.70 -20.58 9.81
CA ASP A 96 -6.25 -20.60 9.66
C ASP A 96 -5.69 -22.00 9.93
N VAL A 97 -4.57 -22.32 9.33
CA VAL A 97 -3.86 -23.59 9.52
C VAL A 97 -2.37 -23.35 9.57
N LYS A 98 -1.65 -24.13 10.34
CA LYS A 98 -0.19 -24.05 10.34
C LYS A 98 0.36 -24.47 8.97
N ALA A 99 1.24 -23.65 8.41
CA ALA A 99 1.89 -23.95 7.15
C ALA A 99 2.76 -25.22 7.26
N PRO A 100 2.81 -26.04 6.23
CA PRO A 100 3.80 -27.10 6.13
C PRO A 100 5.22 -26.52 6.17
N PRO A 101 6.23 -27.28 6.66
CA PRO A 101 7.61 -26.82 6.68
C PRO A 101 8.09 -26.45 5.27
N GLY A 102 8.65 -25.24 5.15
CA GLY A 102 9.16 -24.72 3.88
C GLY A 102 8.14 -23.95 3.04
N TRP A 103 6.88 -23.94 3.44
CA TRP A 103 5.89 -23.09 2.78
C TRP A 103 6.10 -21.61 3.15
N PRO A 104 5.93 -20.70 2.19
CA PRO A 104 5.94 -19.29 2.52
C PRO A 104 4.72 -18.95 3.38
N THR A 105 4.91 -18.21 4.44
CA THR A 105 3.82 -17.72 5.30
C THR A 105 3.92 -16.22 5.47
N GLY A 106 2.82 -15.49 5.26
CA GLY A 106 2.73 -14.05 5.46
C GLY A 106 2.62 -13.64 6.93
N SER A 107 2.56 -14.60 7.85
CA SER A 107 2.36 -14.34 9.27
C SER A 107 3.50 -14.87 10.13
N ALA A 108 3.77 -14.15 11.21
CA ALA A 108 4.73 -14.54 12.25
C ALA A 108 4.45 -15.91 12.88
N ASP A 109 3.20 -16.33 12.90
CA ASP A 109 2.73 -17.59 13.48
C ASP A 109 2.85 -18.78 12.49
N GLU A 110 3.50 -18.60 11.33
CA GLU A 110 3.59 -19.61 10.29
C GLU A 110 2.20 -20.19 9.89
N LYS A 111 1.18 -19.34 9.79
CA LYS A 111 -0.19 -19.74 9.46
C LYS A 111 -0.58 -19.28 8.06
N ILE A 112 -1.37 -20.11 7.41
CA ILE A 112 -2.01 -19.87 6.11
C ILE A 112 -3.51 -19.75 6.35
N GLN A 113 -4.13 -18.76 5.72
CA GLN A 113 -5.57 -18.52 5.79
C GLN A 113 -6.31 -19.32 4.72
N MET A 114 -7.58 -19.62 4.94
CA MET A 114 -8.41 -20.30 3.95
C MET A 114 -9.88 -19.90 4.03
N LEU A 115 -10.55 -19.91 2.89
CA LEU A 115 -12.00 -19.91 2.81
C LEU A 115 -12.54 -21.32 3.03
N VAL A 116 -13.65 -21.44 3.73
CA VAL A 116 -14.27 -22.72 4.09
C VAL A 116 -15.49 -22.97 3.20
N PRO A 117 -15.40 -23.82 2.17
CA PRO A 117 -16.55 -24.16 1.31
C PRO A 117 -17.56 -25.08 2.03
N HIS A 118 -18.75 -25.24 1.45
CA HIS A 118 -19.81 -26.08 1.99
C HIS A 118 -19.38 -27.55 2.23
N ASP A 119 -18.57 -28.09 1.35
CA ASP A 119 -18.08 -29.49 1.39
C ASP A 119 -16.80 -29.67 2.23
N PHE A 120 -16.38 -28.68 2.99
CA PHE A 120 -15.20 -28.74 3.86
C PHE A 120 -15.34 -29.79 4.96
N ILE A 121 -14.28 -30.55 5.22
CA ILE A 121 -14.22 -31.55 6.28
C ILE A 121 -13.23 -31.14 7.36
N LYS A 122 -13.72 -30.75 8.54
CA LYS A 122 -12.94 -30.21 9.65
C LYS A 122 -11.82 -31.12 10.16
N ARG A 123 -11.93 -32.44 9.99
CA ARG A 123 -10.91 -33.42 10.39
C ARG A 123 -9.85 -33.67 9.32
N GLY A 124 -9.96 -32.98 8.19
CA GLY A 124 -9.15 -33.25 6.99
C GLY A 124 -9.81 -34.31 6.09
N SER A 125 -9.36 -34.36 4.85
CA SER A 125 -9.81 -35.31 3.83
C SER A 125 -8.61 -35.77 3.03
N ASP A 126 -8.55 -37.07 2.72
CA ASP A 126 -7.55 -37.63 1.82
C ASP A 126 -7.86 -37.35 0.32
N ASP A 127 -9.07 -36.82 0.04
CA ASP A 127 -9.46 -36.39 -1.31
C ASP A 127 -9.10 -34.91 -1.51
N PHE A 128 -8.03 -34.66 -2.28
CA PHE A 128 -7.56 -33.31 -2.58
C PHE A 128 -8.58 -32.44 -3.34
N LYS A 129 -9.57 -33.04 -3.99
CA LYS A 129 -10.66 -32.33 -4.70
C LYS A 129 -11.86 -32.02 -3.83
N ARG A 130 -12.02 -32.68 -2.71
CA ARG A 130 -13.19 -32.54 -1.84
C ARG A 130 -12.81 -32.46 -0.38
N GLY A 131 -13.55 -31.67 0.37
CA GLY A 131 -13.37 -31.55 1.81
C GLY A 131 -12.22 -30.64 2.24
N GLN A 132 -11.57 -29.96 1.31
CA GLN A 132 -10.48 -29.03 1.59
C GLN A 132 -10.94 -27.57 1.54
N GLY A 133 -10.25 -26.67 2.28
CA GLY A 133 -10.42 -25.22 2.15
C GLY A 133 -9.77 -24.68 0.89
N ILE A 134 -10.05 -23.43 0.57
CA ILE A 134 -9.34 -22.67 -0.47
C ILE A 134 -8.31 -21.79 0.26
N LEU A 135 -7.05 -22.12 0.13
CA LEU A 135 -5.94 -21.37 0.72
C LEU A 135 -5.86 -19.98 0.12
N ASP A 136 -5.42 -18.99 0.89
CA ASP A 136 -5.22 -17.61 0.45
C ASP A 136 -4.24 -17.51 -0.73
N VAL A 137 -3.14 -18.24 -0.66
CA VAL A 137 -2.19 -18.40 -1.78
C VAL A 137 -2.93 -18.87 -3.04
N ARG A 138 -3.77 -19.89 -2.95
CA ARG A 138 -4.53 -20.40 -4.10
C ARG A 138 -5.51 -19.37 -4.65
N LEU A 139 -6.19 -18.63 -3.78
CA LEU A 139 -7.09 -17.54 -4.19
C LEU A 139 -6.33 -16.45 -4.92
N SER A 140 -5.18 -16.03 -4.40
CA SER A 140 -4.33 -14.99 -5.00
C SER A 140 -3.96 -15.32 -6.45
N HIS A 141 -3.62 -16.56 -6.73
CA HIS A 141 -3.27 -16.99 -8.09
C HIS A 141 -4.46 -17.08 -9.05
N LEU A 142 -5.60 -17.52 -8.56
CA LEU A 142 -6.82 -17.45 -9.37
C LEU A 142 -7.17 -16.02 -9.76
N LEU A 143 -6.87 -15.05 -8.88
CA LEU A 143 -7.05 -13.62 -9.14
C LEU A 143 -5.99 -13.08 -10.12
N GLN A 144 -4.75 -13.53 -9.98
CA GLN A 144 -3.67 -13.19 -10.90
C GLN A 144 -3.97 -13.72 -12.31
N ASP A 145 -4.38 -14.98 -12.45
CA ASP A 145 -4.80 -15.57 -13.72
C ASP A 145 -5.92 -14.76 -14.42
N ILE A 146 -6.88 -14.24 -13.64
CA ILE A 146 -7.88 -13.29 -14.19
C ILE A 146 -7.20 -12.00 -14.67
N ALA A 147 -6.34 -11.40 -13.85
CA ALA A 147 -5.70 -10.14 -14.17
C ALA A 147 -4.86 -10.24 -15.45
N ASP A 148 -4.12 -11.33 -15.63
CA ASP A 148 -3.31 -11.59 -16.82
C ASP A 148 -4.15 -11.84 -18.06
N LYS A 149 -5.17 -12.70 -17.97
CA LYS A 149 -6.09 -12.97 -19.08
C LYS A 149 -6.88 -11.74 -19.53
N LYS A 150 -7.16 -10.81 -18.61
CA LYS A 150 -7.88 -9.57 -18.91
C LYS A 150 -6.98 -8.39 -19.19
N GLU A 151 -5.68 -8.55 -19.00
CA GLU A 151 -4.70 -7.43 -19.05
C GLU A 151 -5.16 -6.24 -18.18
N SER A 152 -5.71 -6.53 -16.99
CA SER A 152 -6.33 -5.54 -16.12
C SER A 152 -6.40 -6.02 -14.69
N ASP A 153 -6.11 -5.14 -13.76
CA ASP A 153 -6.18 -5.33 -12.32
C ASP A 153 -7.50 -4.80 -11.72
N ASN A 154 -8.51 -4.50 -12.55
CA ASN A 154 -9.80 -3.98 -12.08
C ASN A 154 -10.66 -5.07 -11.43
N ILE A 155 -10.07 -5.74 -10.43
CA ILE A 155 -10.66 -6.82 -9.65
C ILE A 155 -10.86 -6.35 -8.21
N THR A 156 -12.06 -6.50 -7.70
CA THR A 156 -12.40 -6.24 -6.30
C THR A 156 -12.77 -7.53 -5.61
N VAL A 157 -12.13 -7.84 -4.50
CA VAL A 157 -12.46 -8.99 -3.66
C VAL A 157 -12.99 -8.48 -2.32
N ILE A 158 -14.12 -9.00 -1.86
CA ILE A 158 -14.73 -8.64 -0.58
C ILE A 158 -14.94 -9.92 0.22
N LEU A 159 -14.24 -10.04 1.35
CA LEU A 159 -14.30 -11.22 2.22
C LEU A 159 -14.95 -10.85 3.56
N ASP A 160 -16.17 -11.36 3.81
CA ASP A 160 -16.84 -11.25 5.10
C ASP A 160 -16.73 -12.58 5.84
N CYS A 161 -15.52 -12.89 6.27
CA CYS A 161 -15.16 -14.05 7.08
C CYS A 161 -14.00 -13.72 8.03
N CYS A 162 -13.79 -14.56 9.05
CA CYS A 162 -12.59 -14.51 9.91
C CYS A 162 -11.51 -15.40 9.33
N HIS A 163 -10.29 -14.97 9.47
CA HIS A 163 -9.13 -15.79 9.14
C HIS A 163 -8.55 -16.52 10.36
N SER A 164 -8.87 -16.09 11.60
CA SER A 164 -8.39 -16.75 12.83
C SER A 164 -9.47 -17.59 13.50
N GLY A 165 -9.14 -18.82 13.82
CA GLY A 165 -9.99 -19.70 14.64
C GLY A 165 -10.01 -19.33 16.15
N SER A 166 -9.18 -18.37 16.57
CA SER A 166 -9.00 -18.00 18.00
C SER A 166 -10.17 -17.20 18.59
N GLY A 167 -11.11 -16.74 17.77
CA GLY A 167 -12.25 -15.95 18.21
C GLY A 167 -13.30 -16.67 19.06
N THR A 168 -13.18 -17.99 19.27
CA THR A 168 -14.09 -18.78 20.12
C THR A 168 -13.81 -18.64 21.63
N ARG A 169 -12.75 -17.92 22.04
CA ARG A 169 -12.37 -17.72 23.45
C ARG A 169 -12.89 -16.41 24.06
N THR A 170 -13.84 -15.74 23.45
CA THR A 170 -14.55 -14.65 24.16
C THR A 170 -15.53 -15.27 25.13
N ASP A 171 -15.55 -14.70 26.37
CA ASP A 171 -16.38 -15.17 27.51
C ASP A 171 -17.72 -15.78 27.08
N ASP A 172 -17.97 -17.02 27.52
CA ASP A 172 -19.11 -17.90 27.17
C ASP A 172 -20.52 -17.33 27.45
N ASN A 173 -20.66 -16.07 27.78
CA ASN A 173 -21.92 -15.47 28.19
C ASN A 173 -22.58 -14.49 27.20
N ASP A 174 -21.92 -14.11 26.09
CA ASP A 174 -22.55 -13.22 25.11
C ASP A 174 -23.08 -13.97 23.89
N GLN A 175 -24.31 -14.50 23.99
CA GLN A 175 -25.00 -15.20 22.92
C GLN A 175 -25.59 -14.28 21.84
N THR A 176 -25.21 -13.01 21.81
CA THR A 176 -25.81 -12.02 20.92
C THR A 176 -25.25 -12.03 19.48
N PHE A 177 -24.09 -12.61 19.25
CA PHE A 177 -23.48 -12.69 17.92
C PHE A 177 -22.96 -14.09 17.57
N ALA A 178 -22.80 -14.38 16.27
CA ALA A 178 -22.11 -15.55 15.75
C ALA A 178 -20.81 -15.12 15.06
N VAL A 179 -19.77 -15.96 15.14
CA VAL A 179 -18.46 -15.73 14.55
C VAL A 179 -18.35 -16.47 13.22
N ARG A 180 -17.85 -15.79 12.19
CA ARG A 180 -17.61 -16.35 10.84
C ARG A 180 -16.23 -17.01 10.72
N GLY A 181 -15.85 -17.81 11.70
CA GLY A 181 -14.59 -18.54 11.72
C GLY A 181 -14.74 -19.89 12.39
N ILE A 182 -13.88 -20.83 12.03
CA ILE A 182 -13.79 -22.14 12.66
C ILE A 182 -12.36 -22.39 13.16
N GLU A 183 -12.26 -22.96 14.35
CA GLU A 183 -10.98 -23.47 14.88
C GLU A 183 -10.74 -24.88 14.33
N LEU A 184 -9.56 -25.08 13.71
CA LEU A 184 -9.14 -26.37 13.23
C LEU A 184 -8.46 -27.18 14.34
N PRO A 185 -8.64 -28.52 14.36
CA PRO A 185 -7.93 -29.34 15.33
C PRO A 185 -6.41 -29.29 15.06
N ALA A 186 -5.60 -29.41 16.12
CA ALA A 186 -4.13 -29.41 15.99
C ALA A 186 -3.59 -30.55 15.11
N SER A 187 -4.41 -31.56 14.83
CA SER A 187 -4.11 -32.66 13.92
C SER A 187 -4.45 -32.37 12.45
N TYR A 188 -5.07 -31.23 12.17
CA TYR A 188 -5.37 -30.85 10.78
C TYR A 188 -4.04 -30.50 10.10
N THR A 189 -3.81 -31.13 8.96
CA THR A 189 -2.65 -30.84 8.10
C THR A 189 -3.14 -30.57 6.69
N ILE A 190 -2.49 -29.66 6.00
CA ILE A 190 -2.71 -29.49 4.56
C ILE A 190 -2.22 -30.76 3.88
N PRO A 191 -3.06 -31.42 3.06
CA PRO A 191 -2.64 -32.64 2.35
C PRO A 191 -1.45 -32.38 1.42
N ASN A 192 -0.51 -33.35 1.35
CA ASN A 192 0.69 -33.23 0.54
C ASN A 192 0.42 -33.13 -0.97
N ASP A 193 -0.75 -33.55 -1.42
CA ASP A 193 -1.20 -33.46 -2.81
C ASP A 193 -1.91 -32.13 -3.16
N LEU A 194 -2.06 -31.25 -2.18
CA LEU A 194 -2.24 -29.81 -2.43
C LEU A 194 -0.90 -29.12 -2.70
N HIS A 195 0.21 -29.88 -2.66
CA HIS A 195 1.49 -29.43 -3.16
C HIS A 195 1.49 -29.26 -4.69
N PRO A 196 2.37 -28.42 -5.22
CA PRO A 196 2.33 -27.87 -6.59
C PRO A 196 2.46 -28.86 -7.76
N HIS A 197 2.49 -30.16 -7.52
CA HIS A 197 2.93 -31.14 -8.51
C HIS A 197 1.92 -31.53 -9.61
N ASP A 198 0.69 -31.03 -9.59
CA ASP A 198 -0.38 -31.48 -10.51
C ASP A 198 -0.76 -30.49 -11.60
N ILE A 199 0.22 -29.84 -12.28
CA ILE A 199 -0.08 -28.98 -13.43
C ILE A 199 0.84 -29.29 -14.61
N ASP A 200 0.22 -29.28 -15.80
CA ASP A 200 0.69 -29.65 -17.12
C ASP A 200 2.11 -29.11 -17.45
N PRO A 201 3.10 -29.97 -17.77
CA PRO A 201 4.46 -29.54 -18.11
C PRO A 201 4.62 -28.84 -19.45
N GLY A 202 3.55 -28.37 -20.06
CA GLY A 202 3.53 -27.79 -21.41
C GLY A 202 3.62 -26.27 -21.54
N ALA A 203 3.53 -25.52 -20.46
CA ALA A 203 3.67 -24.07 -20.50
C ALA A 203 5.15 -23.67 -20.37
N ARG A 204 5.76 -23.27 -21.47
CA ARG A 204 7.14 -22.77 -21.48
C ARG A 204 7.23 -21.45 -20.73
N ALA A 205 8.03 -21.47 -19.66
CA ALA A 205 8.52 -20.27 -18.99
C ALA A 205 9.55 -19.55 -19.88
N ASP A 206 9.07 -18.82 -20.88
CA ASP A 206 9.89 -17.82 -21.55
C ASP A 206 9.53 -16.45 -21.00
N SER A 207 10.48 -15.86 -20.29
CA SER A 207 10.52 -14.50 -19.74
C SER A 207 9.74 -14.23 -18.45
N VAL A 208 10.38 -14.50 -17.34
CA VAL A 208 10.10 -14.00 -15.98
C VAL A 208 9.76 -12.49 -15.85
N PRO A 209 10.03 -11.58 -16.78
CA PRO A 209 9.85 -10.14 -16.53
C PRO A 209 8.42 -9.63 -16.48
N GLU A 210 7.47 -10.20 -17.21
CA GLU A 210 6.11 -9.66 -17.24
C GLU A 210 5.13 -10.32 -16.30
N ALA A 211 5.32 -11.59 -15.98
CA ALA A 211 4.47 -12.30 -15.04
C ALA A 211 4.62 -11.74 -13.61
N PHE A 212 5.84 -11.44 -13.17
CA PHE A 212 6.08 -10.85 -11.85
C PHE A 212 5.71 -9.36 -11.74
N LYS A 213 5.45 -8.66 -12.82
CA LYS A 213 4.96 -7.27 -12.76
C LYS A 213 3.56 -7.14 -12.17
N LYS A 214 2.84 -8.23 -11.99
CA LYS A 214 1.44 -8.24 -11.54
C LYS A 214 1.17 -9.21 -10.38
N ALA A 215 2.18 -9.89 -9.85
CA ALA A 215 2.03 -10.81 -8.73
C ALA A 215 1.73 -10.07 -7.41
N GLY A 216 1.05 -10.74 -6.49
CA GLY A 216 0.67 -10.19 -5.19
C GLY A 216 -0.52 -9.23 -5.25
N LEU A 217 -0.60 -8.32 -4.29
CA LEU A 217 -1.70 -7.34 -4.14
C LEU A 217 -1.83 -6.33 -5.30
N LEU A 218 -1.02 -6.43 -6.35
CA LEU A 218 -1.13 -5.59 -7.55
C LEU A 218 -2.21 -6.09 -8.51
N SER A 219 -2.65 -7.35 -8.40
CA SER A 219 -3.68 -7.92 -9.29
C SER A 219 -5.12 -7.50 -8.94
N HIS A 220 -5.35 -7.07 -7.70
CA HIS A 220 -6.71 -6.78 -7.20
C HIS A 220 -6.68 -5.82 -6.00
N VAL A 221 -7.87 -5.37 -5.59
CA VAL A 221 -8.09 -4.73 -4.28
C VAL A 221 -8.92 -5.67 -3.42
N LEU A 222 -8.42 -5.97 -2.22
CA LEU A 222 -9.09 -6.81 -1.23
C LEU A 222 -9.68 -5.96 -0.10
N LEU A 223 -10.95 -6.16 0.20
CA LEU A 223 -11.61 -5.66 1.40
C LEU A 223 -11.94 -6.83 2.31
N SER A 224 -11.37 -6.88 3.49
CA SER A 224 -11.64 -7.91 4.50
C SER A 224 -12.37 -7.34 5.73
N ALA A 225 -13.21 -8.17 6.34
CA ALA A 225 -14.12 -7.76 7.41
C ALA A 225 -13.42 -7.38 8.71
N CYS A 226 -12.22 -7.90 8.96
CA CYS A 226 -11.47 -7.68 10.19
C CYS A 226 -9.99 -8.00 9.98
N LYS A 227 -9.15 -7.61 10.93
CA LYS A 227 -7.75 -8.04 11.04
C LYS A 227 -7.60 -9.54 11.25
N ALA A 228 -6.42 -10.08 10.97
CA ALA A 228 -6.08 -11.49 11.16
C ALA A 228 -6.35 -12.00 12.60
N GLU A 229 -6.13 -11.18 13.61
CA GLU A 229 -6.34 -11.54 15.04
C GLU A 229 -7.78 -11.29 15.53
N GLN A 230 -8.65 -10.73 14.71
CA GLN A 230 -10.01 -10.32 15.05
C GLN A 230 -11.05 -11.26 14.45
N VAL A 231 -12.31 -11.02 14.80
CA VAL A 231 -13.43 -11.85 14.34
C VAL A 231 -14.48 -11.05 13.58
N ALA A 232 -14.89 -11.56 12.44
CA ALA A 232 -16.07 -11.09 11.71
C ALA A 232 -17.34 -11.67 12.37
N ARG A 233 -18.35 -10.82 12.60
CA ARG A 233 -19.51 -11.12 13.42
C ARG A 233 -20.81 -11.04 12.63
N GLU A 234 -21.75 -11.93 12.98
CA GLU A 234 -23.15 -11.80 12.62
C GLU A 234 -23.96 -11.30 13.82
N ILE A 235 -24.77 -10.28 13.60
CA ILE A 235 -25.68 -9.74 14.62
C ILE A 235 -27.13 -9.85 14.16
N PRO A 236 -28.11 -9.99 15.10
CA PRO A 236 -29.53 -9.97 14.78
C PRO A 236 -29.93 -8.64 14.09
N THR A 237 -30.74 -8.73 13.06
CA THR A 237 -31.34 -7.55 12.43
C THR A 237 -32.46 -6.98 13.30
N THR A 238 -32.52 -5.67 13.44
CA THR A 238 -33.61 -4.95 14.08
C THR A 238 -34.68 -4.64 13.03
N GLY A 239 -35.89 -5.22 13.16
CA GLY A 239 -37.01 -4.98 12.25
C GLY A 239 -37.89 -6.21 11.95
N GLU A 240 -38.73 -6.12 10.91
CA GLU A 240 -39.66 -7.20 10.53
C GLU A 240 -38.97 -8.47 9.98
N SER A 241 -37.75 -8.34 9.48
CA SER A 241 -36.92 -9.45 9.00
C SER A 241 -36.18 -10.09 10.18
N LYS A 242 -36.74 -11.16 10.75
CA LYS A 242 -36.05 -11.97 11.76
C LYS A 242 -34.92 -12.75 11.09
N GLY A 243 -33.67 -12.26 11.20
CA GLY A 243 -32.48 -12.92 10.67
C GLY A 243 -31.22 -12.32 11.30
N LYS A 244 -30.05 -12.83 10.90
CA LYS A 244 -28.77 -12.22 11.20
C LYS A 244 -28.16 -11.62 9.94
N ARG A 245 -27.24 -10.71 10.09
CA ARG A 245 -26.45 -10.09 9.03
C ARG A 245 -25.01 -9.91 9.50
N GLY A 246 -24.06 -10.01 8.58
CA GLY A 246 -22.69 -9.63 8.84
C GLY A 246 -22.58 -8.13 9.13
N VAL A 247 -21.87 -7.82 10.19
CA VAL A 247 -21.65 -6.43 10.62
C VAL A 247 -20.92 -5.64 9.53
N PHE A 248 -19.89 -6.23 8.95
CA PHE A 248 -19.09 -5.62 7.88
C PHE A 248 -19.92 -5.39 6.61
N THR A 249 -20.56 -6.44 6.07
CA THR A 249 -21.37 -6.32 4.85
C THR A 249 -22.51 -5.31 5.04
N SER A 250 -23.16 -5.29 6.22
CA SER A 250 -24.23 -4.32 6.49
C SER A 250 -23.72 -2.89 6.50
N ALA A 251 -22.58 -2.62 7.14
CA ALA A 251 -21.96 -1.30 7.16
C ALA A 251 -21.47 -0.87 5.75
N LEU A 252 -20.84 -1.80 5.02
CA LEU A 252 -20.38 -1.57 3.66
C LEU A 252 -21.52 -1.16 2.72
N LEU A 253 -22.58 -1.95 2.68
CA LEU A 253 -23.77 -1.64 1.86
C LEU A 253 -24.43 -0.32 2.30
N GLY A 254 -24.43 -0.02 3.59
CA GLY A 254 -24.92 1.26 4.11
C GLY A 254 -24.14 2.45 3.54
N VAL A 255 -22.82 2.38 3.53
CA VAL A 255 -21.95 3.42 2.95
C VAL A 255 -22.16 3.53 1.44
N LEU A 256 -22.21 2.41 0.72
CA LEU A 256 -22.41 2.40 -0.73
C LEU A 256 -23.77 2.95 -1.13
N GLU A 257 -24.85 2.58 -0.42
CA GLU A 257 -26.21 3.08 -0.69
C GLU A 257 -26.34 4.58 -0.38
N GLN A 258 -25.72 5.05 0.71
CA GLN A 258 -25.68 6.48 1.05
C GLN A 258 -24.99 7.32 -0.03
N HIS A 259 -24.05 6.74 -0.76
CA HIS A 259 -23.24 7.42 -1.76
C HIS A 259 -23.47 6.95 -3.19
N LYS A 260 -24.56 6.25 -3.46
CA LYS A 260 -24.88 5.63 -4.76
C LYS A 260 -24.80 6.60 -5.96
N ASP A 261 -25.17 7.87 -5.77
CA ASP A 261 -25.16 8.88 -6.84
C ASP A 261 -23.74 9.34 -7.25
N ARG A 262 -22.72 8.98 -6.48
CA ARG A 262 -21.32 9.34 -6.70
C ARG A 262 -20.33 8.22 -6.42
N ILE A 263 -20.76 6.99 -6.58
CA ILE A 263 -19.95 5.79 -6.32
C ILE A 263 -18.67 5.76 -7.15
N ASP A 264 -18.72 6.32 -8.37
CA ASP A 264 -17.61 6.51 -9.29
C ASP A 264 -16.55 7.53 -8.83
N LYS A 265 -16.79 8.18 -7.71
CA LYS A 265 -15.89 9.18 -7.09
C LYS A 265 -15.40 8.77 -5.71
N LEU A 266 -15.80 7.60 -5.23
CA LEU A 266 -15.29 7.03 -4.00
C LEU A 266 -14.09 6.15 -4.30
N THR A 267 -13.05 6.26 -3.50
CA THR A 267 -11.95 5.30 -3.49
C THR A 267 -12.28 4.15 -2.54
N TYR A 268 -11.55 3.03 -2.65
CA TYR A 268 -11.66 1.94 -1.67
C TYR A 268 -11.33 2.44 -0.26
N LYS A 269 -10.32 3.30 -0.14
CA LYS A 269 -9.98 3.98 1.11
C LYS A 269 -11.13 4.81 1.66
N ASP A 270 -11.79 5.62 0.80
CA ASP A 270 -12.97 6.40 1.20
C ASP A 270 -14.08 5.54 1.77
N VAL A 271 -14.23 4.34 1.28
CA VAL A 271 -15.23 3.38 1.79
C VAL A 271 -14.81 2.89 3.17
N ILE A 272 -13.59 2.37 3.32
CA ILE A 272 -13.08 1.88 4.60
C ILE A 272 -13.14 2.96 5.69
N ASP A 273 -12.72 4.18 5.38
CA ASP A 273 -12.75 5.31 6.32
C ASP A 273 -14.16 5.69 6.79
N ARG A 274 -15.18 5.40 6.00
CA ARG A 274 -16.59 5.69 6.34
C ARG A 274 -17.31 4.56 7.04
N LEU A 275 -16.73 3.34 7.08
CA LEU A 275 -17.36 2.24 7.80
C LEU A 275 -17.42 2.56 9.28
N ASP A 276 -18.57 2.31 9.89
CA ASP A 276 -18.79 2.39 11.34
C ASP A 276 -19.09 1.01 11.86
N LEU A 277 -18.11 0.40 12.52
CA LEU A 277 -18.18 -0.95 13.05
C LEU A 277 -17.93 -0.93 14.56
N PRO A 278 -18.47 -1.93 15.30
CA PRO A 278 -18.23 -2.06 16.73
C PRO A 278 -16.72 -2.26 17.03
N ASP A 279 -16.32 -1.94 18.25
CA ASP A 279 -14.97 -2.20 18.71
C ASP A 279 -14.55 -3.66 18.54
N LYS A 280 -13.28 -3.88 18.21
CA LYS A 280 -12.68 -5.20 17.93
C LYS A 280 -13.13 -5.85 16.60
N GLN A 281 -13.58 -5.05 15.65
CA GLN A 281 -13.72 -5.47 14.25
C GLN A 281 -13.25 -4.33 13.36
N ASP A 282 -11.98 -4.36 12.94
CA ASP A 282 -11.33 -3.34 12.13
C ASP A 282 -11.15 -3.85 10.70
N PRO A 283 -11.95 -3.39 9.74
CA PRO A 283 -11.87 -3.83 8.35
C PRO A 283 -10.57 -3.37 7.71
N GLN A 284 -10.04 -4.16 6.80
CA GLN A 284 -8.79 -3.89 6.11
C GLN A 284 -9.04 -3.68 4.62
N CYS A 285 -8.19 -2.89 3.98
CA CYS A 285 -8.12 -2.75 2.53
C CYS A 285 -6.68 -2.98 2.07
N GLU A 286 -6.47 -3.92 1.19
CA GLU A 286 -5.18 -4.25 0.61
C GLU A 286 -5.19 -4.02 -0.90
N GLY A 287 -4.03 -3.82 -1.50
CA GLY A 287 -3.89 -3.43 -2.90
C GLY A 287 -3.98 -1.90 -3.10
N ASP A 288 -4.29 -1.45 -4.31
CA ASP A 288 -4.38 -0.02 -4.62
C ASP A 288 -5.67 0.60 -4.03
N GLN A 289 -5.59 0.96 -2.77
CA GLN A 289 -6.69 1.54 -1.99
C GLN A 289 -7.16 2.92 -2.50
N LEU A 290 -6.34 3.61 -3.29
CA LEU A 290 -6.63 4.94 -3.82
C LEU A 290 -7.33 4.87 -5.18
N ARG A 291 -7.51 3.67 -5.71
CA ARG A 291 -8.32 3.42 -6.88
C ARG A 291 -9.79 3.75 -6.61
N TYR A 292 -10.48 4.30 -7.61
CA TYR A 292 -11.93 4.47 -7.55
C TYR A 292 -12.63 3.11 -7.54
N LEU A 293 -13.73 3.02 -6.80
CA LEU A 293 -14.55 1.80 -6.73
C LEU A 293 -14.93 1.30 -8.12
N PHE A 294 -14.68 0.02 -8.35
CA PHE A 294 -15.01 -0.67 -9.60
C PHE A 294 -14.43 0.02 -10.84
N ASN A 295 -13.22 0.55 -10.72
CA ASN A 295 -12.56 1.27 -11.79
C ASN A 295 -11.04 1.03 -11.75
N SER A 296 -10.41 0.91 -12.92
CA SER A 296 -8.95 0.85 -13.06
C SER A 296 -8.25 2.19 -12.87
N LYS A 297 -9.02 3.29 -12.72
CA LYS A 297 -8.47 4.64 -12.56
C LYS A 297 -8.17 4.93 -11.10
N VAL A 298 -6.99 5.44 -10.90
CA VAL A 298 -6.51 5.93 -9.61
C VAL A 298 -6.84 7.41 -9.47
N THR A 299 -7.06 7.89 -8.25
CA THR A 299 -7.29 9.31 -8.00
C THR A 299 -6.00 10.10 -8.18
N SER A 300 -6.12 11.36 -8.55
CA SER A 300 -5.06 12.36 -8.39
C SER A 300 -4.68 12.53 -6.91
N PRO A 301 -3.38 12.72 -6.52
CA PRO A 301 -3.04 13.04 -5.13
C PRO A 301 -3.80 14.28 -4.70
N SER A 302 -4.86 14.11 -3.91
CA SER A 302 -5.51 15.22 -3.28
C SER A 302 -4.75 15.56 -2.00
N ARG A 303 -4.92 16.79 -1.54
CA ARG A 303 -4.29 17.30 -0.34
C ARG A 303 -4.67 16.46 0.88
N GLU A 304 -3.70 16.21 1.73
CA GLU A 304 -3.92 15.44 2.93
C GLU A 304 -4.90 16.13 3.90
N ILE A 305 -5.97 15.42 4.31
CA ILE A 305 -6.97 15.90 5.27
C ILE A 305 -6.74 15.18 6.60
N TYR A 306 -6.46 15.91 7.67
CA TYR A 306 -6.14 15.37 8.98
C TYR A 306 -7.27 15.65 10.00
N PRO A 307 -7.67 14.66 10.87
CA PRO A 307 -8.52 14.98 12.00
C PRO A 307 -7.80 16.00 12.89
N ILE A 308 -8.59 16.92 13.43
CA ILE A 308 -8.14 17.92 14.39
C ILE A 308 -9.17 18.03 15.49
N HIS A 309 -8.73 18.08 16.74
CA HIS A 309 -9.61 18.19 17.89
C HIS A 309 -9.10 19.22 18.89
N ALA A 310 -10.01 19.74 19.72
CA ALA A 310 -9.63 20.64 20.81
C ALA A 310 -8.77 19.91 21.86
N SER A 311 -7.74 20.57 22.40
CA SER A 311 -6.94 20.04 23.51
C SER A 311 -7.81 19.76 24.73
N LYS A 312 -7.51 18.66 25.45
CA LYS A 312 -8.20 18.36 26.71
C LYS A 312 -7.83 19.38 27.79
N PRO A 313 -8.76 19.69 28.72
CA PRO A 313 -8.50 20.65 29.80
C PRO A 313 -7.32 20.31 30.73
N GLU A 314 -6.93 19.06 30.81
CA GLU A 314 -5.82 18.55 31.64
C GLU A 314 -4.44 18.96 31.08
N ASP A 315 -4.37 19.30 29.81
CA ASP A 315 -3.15 19.72 29.14
C ASP A 315 -2.90 21.24 29.20
N ARG A 316 -3.70 21.96 30.03
CA ARG A 316 -3.72 23.41 30.05
C ARG A 316 -2.70 24.01 31.02
N ASP A 317 -1.58 24.40 30.48
CA ASP A 317 -0.73 25.42 31.09
C ASP A 317 -0.58 26.68 30.20
N VAL A 318 -1.58 27.09 29.45
CA VAL A 318 -1.51 28.31 28.61
C VAL A 318 -2.88 28.91 28.28
N THR A 319 -2.91 30.23 28.23
CA THR A 319 -4.02 31.13 27.92
C THR A 319 -4.50 31.15 26.47
N LEU A 320 -3.96 30.33 25.58
CA LEU A 320 -4.34 30.19 24.16
C LEU A 320 -5.01 28.85 23.93
N GLU A 321 -6.11 28.85 23.18
CA GLU A 321 -6.81 27.64 22.77
C GLU A 321 -5.96 26.85 21.78
N GLN A 322 -5.42 25.73 22.24
CA GLN A 322 -4.67 24.83 21.40
C GLN A 322 -5.56 23.73 20.85
N TYR A 323 -5.38 23.45 19.59
CA TYR A 323 -5.94 22.30 18.89
C TYR A 323 -4.82 21.29 18.61
N VAL A 324 -5.18 20.03 18.63
CA VAL A 324 -4.25 18.94 18.28
C VAL A 324 -4.64 18.41 16.90
N LEU A 325 -3.73 18.57 15.95
CA LEU A 325 -3.78 17.94 14.63
C LEU A 325 -3.26 16.52 14.76
N GLU A 326 -3.99 15.51 14.31
CA GLU A 326 -3.57 14.12 14.31
C GLU A 326 -2.56 13.82 13.19
N ALA A 327 -1.57 14.67 13.01
CA ALA A 327 -0.46 14.52 12.08
C ALA A 327 0.75 15.30 12.60
N GLY A 328 1.95 14.71 12.44
CA GLY A 328 3.20 15.27 12.94
C GLY A 328 4.36 15.07 11.96
N GLU A 329 5.59 15.06 12.47
CA GLU A 329 6.82 14.91 11.69
C GLU A 329 6.81 13.65 10.81
N ALA A 330 6.28 12.54 11.33
CA ALA A 330 6.16 11.29 10.61
C ALA A 330 5.20 11.37 9.40
N HIS A 331 4.29 12.34 9.39
CA HIS A 331 3.41 12.68 8.27
C HIS A 331 3.98 13.82 7.41
N GLY A 332 5.17 14.30 7.73
CA GLY A 332 5.79 15.41 7.02
C GLY A 332 5.25 16.78 7.41
N ILE A 333 4.59 16.90 8.55
CA ILE A 333 4.16 18.19 9.07
C ILE A 333 5.34 18.87 9.75
N THR A 334 5.56 20.12 9.42
CA THR A 334 6.59 20.97 10.04
C THR A 334 5.94 22.22 10.68
N LYS A 335 6.71 22.90 11.51
CA LYS A 335 6.30 24.14 12.13
C LYS A 335 5.86 25.16 11.08
N ASP A 336 4.89 26.02 11.42
CA ASP A 336 4.28 27.06 10.58
C ASP A 336 3.53 26.52 9.33
N ALA A 337 3.26 25.21 9.25
CA ALA A 337 2.30 24.67 8.29
C ALA A 337 0.89 25.17 8.59
N GLU A 338 0.11 25.50 7.55
CA GLU A 338 -1.24 26.03 7.68
C GLU A 338 -2.28 25.05 7.13
N PHE A 339 -3.43 24.97 7.79
CA PHE A 339 -4.53 24.10 7.40
C PHE A 339 -5.86 24.86 7.46
N ALA A 340 -6.70 24.68 6.45
CA ALA A 340 -8.11 25.05 6.53
C ALA A 340 -8.87 23.96 7.29
N VAL A 341 -9.72 24.36 8.25
CA VAL A 341 -10.48 23.43 9.10
C VAL A 341 -11.93 23.40 8.67
N PHE A 342 -12.50 22.20 8.61
CA PHE A 342 -13.87 21.93 8.20
C PHE A 342 -14.59 21.09 9.26
N ALA A 343 -15.92 21.19 9.31
CA ALA A 343 -16.74 20.43 10.24
C ALA A 343 -16.79 18.94 9.87
N ASP A 344 -16.71 18.64 8.58
CA ASP A 344 -16.78 17.28 8.02
C ASP A 344 -15.86 17.11 6.82
N ARG A 345 -15.71 15.88 6.35
CA ARG A 345 -14.83 15.54 5.20
C ARG A 345 -15.36 15.99 3.83
N SER A 346 -16.56 16.57 3.76
CA SER A 346 -17.07 17.10 2.48
C SER A 346 -16.39 18.40 2.06
N LEU A 347 -15.66 19.05 2.99
CA LEU A 347 -14.89 20.27 2.78
C LEU A 347 -15.73 21.42 2.20
N THR A 348 -17.03 21.44 2.49
CA THR A 348 -17.95 22.42 1.88
C THR A 348 -17.92 23.79 2.55
N SER A 349 -17.62 23.83 3.84
CA SER A 349 -17.60 25.08 4.59
C SER A 349 -16.47 25.09 5.62
N ALA A 350 -15.46 25.92 5.38
CA ALA A 350 -14.37 26.09 6.31
C ALA A 350 -14.82 26.79 7.60
N LEU A 351 -14.43 26.25 8.74
CA LEU A 351 -14.63 26.84 10.07
C LEU A 351 -13.60 27.94 10.35
N GLY A 352 -12.39 27.81 9.78
CA GLY A 352 -11.29 28.71 9.99
C GLY A 352 -9.98 28.09 9.50
N THR A 353 -8.87 28.61 9.99
CA THR A 353 -7.52 28.13 9.73
C THR A 353 -6.79 27.76 11.01
N VAL A 354 -5.89 26.80 10.95
CA VAL A 354 -4.92 26.51 12.01
C VAL A 354 -3.52 26.61 11.49
N VAL A 355 -2.62 27.08 12.35
CA VAL A 355 -1.17 27.15 12.10
C VAL A 355 -0.48 26.26 13.11
N VAL A 356 0.43 25.42 12.64
CA VAL A 356 1.21 24.50 13.47
C VAL A 356 2.21 25.29 14.32
N ALA A 357 2.12 25.18 15.61
CA ALA A 357 3.03 25.82 16.56
C ALA A 357 4.21 24.90 16.91
N ASN A 358 3.93 23.61 17.20
CA ASN A 358 4.95 22.60 17.48
C ASN A 358 4.52 21.26 16.88
N THR A 359 5.52 20.46 16.51
CA THR A 359 5.33 19.10 15.98
C THR A 359 5.87 18.05 16.97
N ALA A 360 5.15 16.96 17.07
CA ALA A 360 5.62 15.70 17.63
C ALA A 360 5.67 14.65 16.50
N ALA A 361 6.06 13.43 16.79
CA ALA A 361 6.19 12.39 15.78
C ALA A 361 4.92 12.19 14.93
N PHE A 362 3.73 12.13 15.56
CA PHE A 362 2.44 11.83 14.93
C PHE A 362 1.33 12.84 15.20
N SER A 363 1.62 13.91 15.89
CA SER A 363 0.65 14.96 16.19
C SER A 363 1.33 16.32 16.17
N SER A 364 0.51 17.38 16.02
CA SER A 364 0.99 18.75 16.08
C SER A 364 0.04 19.60 16.90
N SER A 365 0.60 20.51 17.73
CA SER A 365 -0.18 21.52 18.40
C SER A 365 -0.39 22.72 17.45
N CYS A 366 -1.62 23.20 17.36
CA CYS A 366 -2.00 24.23 16.42
C CYS A 366 -2.75 25.38 17.09
N ASN A 367 -2.53 26.57 16.58
CA ASN A 367 -3.29 27.78 16.94
C ASN A 367 -4.42 27.98 15.94
N PHE A 368 -5.66 28.11 16.41
CA PHE A 368 -6.83 28.28 15.55
C PHE A 368 -7.21 29.76 15.37
N THR A 369 -7.50 30.12 14.14
CA THR A 369 -8.09 31.42 13.77
C THR A 369 -9.45 31.15 13.10
N PRO A 370 -10.57 31.58 13.72
CA PRO A 370 -11.90 31.37 13.14
C PRO A 370 -12.09 32.20 11.86
N ARG A 371 -12.96 31.71 10.97
CA ARG A 371 -13.28 32.39 9.71
C ARG A 371 -13.97 33.73 9.90
N ASP A 372 -14.84 33.80 10.90
CA ASP A 372 -15.61 35.00 11.26
C ASP A 372 -15.98 34.99 12.76
N ASP A 373 -16.46 36.10 13.28
CA ASP A 373 -16.86 36.26 14.69
C ASP A 373 -18.05 35.37 15.11
N LYS A 374 -18.73 34.74 14.15
CA LYS A 374 -19.87 33.83 14.39
C LYS A 374 -19.47 32.38 14.41
N THR A 375 -18.27 32.07 13.97
CA THR A 375 -17.76 30.68 13.96
C THR A 375 -17.51 30.21 15.38
N GLN A 376 -18.34 29.27 15.82
CA GLN A 376 -18.20 28.67 17.14
C GLN A 376 -16.95 27.73 17.18
N ARG A 377 -16.42 27.58 18.39
CA ARG A 377 -15.37 26.58 18.67
C ARG A 377 -15.87 25.18 18.31
N PHE A 378 -15.01 24.37 17.75
CA PHE A 378 -15.33 23.00 17.41
C PHE A 378 -14.60 22.03 18.36
N THR A 379 -15.20 20.87 18.62
CA THR A 379 -14.58 19.82 19.42
C THR A 379 -13.78 18.86 18.55
N LEU A 380 -14.29 18.57 17.34
CA LEU A 380 -13.69 17.70 16.32
C LEU A 380 -13.92 18.34 14.96
N GLY A 381 -12.92 18.30 14.10
CA GLY A 381 -12.97 18.78 12.73
C GLY A 381 -11.96 18.06 11.83
N PHE A 382 -11.88 18.51 10.59
CA PHE A 382 -10.99 18.00 9.57
C PHE A 382 -10.15 19.13 9.00
N ALA A 383 -8.84 18.98 9.04
CA ALA A 383 -7.88 19.98 8.62
C ALA A 383 -7.27 19.58 7.26
N LEU A 384 -7.45 20.43 6.26
CA LEU A 384 -6.86 20.28 4.93
C LEU A 384 -5.63 21.20 4.83
N GLN A 385 -4.46 20.67 4.48
CA GLN A 385 -3.25 21.47 4.36
C GLN A 385 -3.40 22.51 3.23
N THR A 386 -3.17 23.77 3.57
CA THR A 386 -3.22 24.91 2.65
C THR A 386 -1.85 25.50 2.39
N ARG A 387 -0.90 25.28 3.33
CA ARG A 387 0.49 25.71 3.19
C ARG A 387 1.41 24.74 3.92
N VAL A 388 2.51 24.39 3.30
CA VAL A 388 3.59 23.62 3.94
C VAL A 388 4.36 24.50 4.93
N GLY A 389 4.95 23.89 5.95
CA GLY A 389 5.75 24.62 6.93
C GLY A 389 7.20 24.85 6.49
N GLU A 390 8.01 25.32 7.43
CA GLU A 390 9.43 25.63 7.18
C GLU A 390 10.25 24.43 6.68
N GLY A 391 11.21 24.70 5.79
CA GLY A 391 12.25 23.75 5.38
C GLY A 391 11.79 22.66 4.41
N GLN A 392 10.65 22.87 3.73
CA GLN A 392 10.12 21.89 2.76
C GLN A 392 10.31 22.29 1.29
N ASP A 393 10.97 23.42 1.03
CA ASP A 393 11.20 23.91 -0.33
C ASP A 393 12.38 23.19 -0.98
N VAL A 394 12.24 22.81 -2.26
CA VAL A 394 13.35 22.32 -3.07
C VAL A 394 14.20 23.49 -3.55
N SER A 395 15.52 23.33 -3.48
CA SER A 395 16.48 24.35 -3.95
C SER A 395 16.79 24.15 -5.42
N LEU A 396 16.44 25.13 -6.25
CA LEU A 396 16.59 25.07 -7.69
C LEU A 396 17.54 26.15 -8.19
N LEU A 397 18.48 25.76 -9.04
CA LEU A 397 19.25 26.68 -9.88
C LEU A 397 18.71 26.56 -11.32
N ILE A 398 18.19 27.64 -11.87
CA ILE A 398 17.80 27.72 -13.27
C ILE A 398 18.77 28.67 -13.96
N GLU A 399 19.62 28.15 -14.85
CA GLU A 399 20.55 28.97 -15.61
C GLU A 399 19.79 29.92 -16.52
N PHE A 400 20.22 31.17 -16.52
CA PHE A 400 19.48 32.21 -17.24
C PHE A 400 19.51 32.00 -18.77
N ASP A 401 18.39 31.73 -19.36
CA ASP A 401 18.14 31.80 -20.80
C ASP A 401 16.79 32.49 -21.02
N LYS A 402 16.75 33.40 -22.02
CA LYS A 402 15.52 34.15 -22.33
C LYS A 402 14.34 33.26 -22.71
N ARG A 403 14.60 32.08 -23.27
CA ARG A 403 13.60 31.09 -23.64
C ARG A 403 12.92 30.44 -22.42
N LEU A 404 13.59 30.45 -21.25
CA LEU A 404 13.06 29.95 -19.99
C LEU A 404 12.20 30.99 -19.21
N LEU A 405 11.97 32.18 -19.75
CA LEU A 405 11.17 33.20 -19.06
C LEU A 405 9.79 32.68 -18.67
N GLY A 406 9.15 31.88 -19.53
CA GLY A 406 7.85 31.27 -19.22
C GLY A 406 7.89 30.33 -18.01
N VAL A 407 9.02 29.68 -17.74
CA VAL A 407 9.21 28.84 -16.53
C VAL A 407 9.30 29.72 -15.30
N PHE A 408 10.10 30.81 -15.35
CA PHE A 408 10.19 31.77 -14.25
C PHE A 408 8.84 32.44 -13.95
N GLU A 409 8.04 32.76 -14.97
CA GLU A 409 6.70 33.32 -14.78
C GLU A 409 5.76 32.33 -14.06
N LYS A 410 5.83 31.04 -14.41
CA LYS A 410 5.04 29.98 -13.73
C LYS A 410 5.44 29.81 -12.28
N ILE A 411 6.74 29.71 -12.00
CA ILE A 411 7.28 29.61 -10.64
C ILE A 411 6.88 30.85 -9.82
N ALA A 412 7.06 32.06 -10.37
CA ALA A 412 6.70 33.31 -9.69
C ALA A 412 5.20 33.39 -9.40
N LYS A 413 4.34 32.96 -10.33
CA LYS A 413 2.90 32.90 -10.14
C LYS A 413 2.52 31.90 -9.04
N GLU A 414 3.18 30.76 -8.99
CA GLU A 414 2.95 29.73 -7.95
C GLU A 414 3.41 30.26 -6.59
N MET A 415 4.57 30.88 -6.50
CA MET A 415 5.08 31.48 -5.26
C MET A 415 4.21 32.65 -4.73
N GLN A 416 3.49 33.34 -5.61
CA GLN A 416 2.55 34.43 -5.25
C GLN A 416 1.16 33.91 -4.87
N SER A 417 0.74 32.78 -5.41
CA SER A 417 -0.50 32.14 -5.00
C SER A 417 -0.29 31.43 -3.67
N ALA A 418 -1.35 31.39 -2.82
CA ALA A 418 -1.32 30.53 -1.63
C ALA A 418 -0.94 29.11 -2.11
N ASN A 419 0.10 28.54 -1.54
CA ASN A 419 0.79 27.31 -2.04
C ASN A 419 -0.10 26.07 -2.10
N GLU A 420 -1.39 26.19 -1.88
CA GLU A 420 -2.38 25.11 -1.95
C GLU A 420 -1.92 23.77 -1.29
N GLY A 421 -1.10 23.84 -0.24
CA GLY A 421 -0.52 22.68 0.43
C GLY A 421 0.65 22.03 -0.34
N LYS A 422 1.11 22.61 -1.44
CA LYS A 422 2.26 22.14 -2.23
C LYS A 422 3.57 22.66 -1.65
N ARG A 423 4.64 21.92 -1.82
CA ARG A 423 6.00 22.34 -1.46
C ARG A 423 6.46 23.46 -2.37
N GLY A 424 7.15 24.45 -1.81
CA GLY A 424 7.63 25.61 -2.56
C GLY A 424 8.93 25.36 -3.32
N PHE A 425 9.35 26.39 -4.04
CA PHE A 425 10.66 26.45 -4.70
C PHE A 425 11.50 27.52 -4.04
N ARG A 426 12.75 27.19 -3.76
CA ARG A 426 13.78 28.16 -3.38
C ARG A 426 14.76 28.31 -4.53
N LEU A 427 14.67 29.41 -5.26
CA LEU A 427 15.63 29.72 -6.31
C LEU A 427 16.96 30.15 -5.68
N VAL A 428 18.05 29.58 -6.16
CA VAL A 428 19.42 29.91 -5.77
C VAL A 428 20.19 30.48 -6.95
N GLU A 429 21.26 31.23 -6.67
CA GLU A 429 21.98 32.00 -7.70
C GLU A 429 23.18 31.24 -8.26
N SER A 430 23.70 30.29 -7.52
CA SER A 430 24.91 29.56 -7.92
C SER A 430 24.89 28.08 -7.50
N ARG A 431 25.76 27.26 -8.10
CA ARG A 431 26.00 25.88 -7.67
C ARG A 431 26.58 25.76 -6.27
N ASP A 432 27.24 26.79 -5.78
CA ASP A 432 27.80 26.84 -4.42
C ASP A 432 26.73 26.97 -3.33
N ASP A 433 25.51 27.39 -3.71
CA ASP A 433 24.34 27.45 -2.82
C ASP A 433 23.67 26.09 -2.60
N ALA A 434 24.33 25.01 -3.03
CA ALA A 434 23.89 23.63 -2.90
C ALA A 434 22.43 23.39 -3.39
N PRO A 435 22.12 23.63 -4.68
CA PRO A 435 20.84 23.29 -5.24
C PRO A 435 20.60 21.77 -5.22
N ASP A 436 19.35 21.35 -5.10
CA ASP A 436 18.94 19.95 -5.27
C ASP A 436 18.92 19.56 -6.76
N LEU A 437 18.58 20.52 -7.62
CA LEU A 437 18.48 20.34 -9.07
C LEU A 437 18.92 21.59 -9.81
N VAL A 438 19.64 21.40 -10.94
CA VAL A 438 20.01 22.48 -11.86
C VAL A 438 19.31 22.27 -13.20
N VAL A 439 18.73 23.33 -13.72
CA VAL A 439 18.12 23.39 -15.05
C VAL A 439 19.05 24.20 -15.97
N ALA A 440 19.64 23.55 -16.96
CA ALA A 440 20.57 24.15 -17.90
C ALA A 440 20.11 23.97 -19.34
N ALA A 441 20.34 24.97 -20.19
CA ALA A 441 20.00 24.93 -21.62
C ALA A 441 21.15 24.33 -22.44
N ASP A 442 20.83 23.41 -23.35
CA ASP A 442 21.73 22.92 -24.38
C ASP A 442 21.02 22.92 -25.75
N GLY A 443 21.38 23.89 -26.59
CA GLY A 443 20.68 24.09 -27.85
C GLY A 443 19.19 24.37 -27.63
N ASP A 444 18.33 23.54 -28.20
CA ASP A 444 16.87 23.66 -28.10
C ASP A 444 16.23 22.75 -27.02
N ILE A 445 17.04 22.10 -26.21
CA ILE A 445 16.60 21.23 -25.12
C ILE A 445 17.09 21.74 -23.77
N VAL A 446 16.46 21.22 -22.72
CA VAL A 446 16.83 21.47 -21.32
C VAL A 446 17.42 20.20 -20.73
N HIS A 447 18.52 20.35 -20.01
CA HIS A 447 19.12 19.31 -19.17
C HIS A 447 18.80 19.56 -17.71
N PHE A 448 18.54 18.48 -16.98
CA PHE A 448 18.34 18.47 -15.53
C PHE A 448 19.58 17.85 -14.88
N GLU A 449 20.44 18.68 -14.26
CA GLU A 449 21.64 18.18 -13.59
C GLU A 449 21.33 17.67 -12.20
N ILE A 450 21.78 16.47 -11.92
CA ILE A 450 21.70 15.84 -10.60
C ILE A 450 22.81 16.40 -9.73
N MET A 451 22.48 17.01 -8.60
CA MET A 451 23.41 17.65 -7.70
C MET A 451 23.85 16.78 -6.52
N ASP A 452 23.19 15.64 -6.31
CA ASP A 452 23.58 14.67 -5.30
C ASP A 452 25.06 14.26 -5.48
N LYS A 453 25.85 14.43 -4.42
CA LYS A 453 27.30 14.17 -4.46
C LYS A 453 27.61 12.70 -4.75
N PHE A 454 26.84 11.79 -4.19
CA PHE A 454 27.02 10.36 -4.36
C PHE A 454 26.81 9.93 -5.81
N CYS A 455 25.75 10.44 -6.46
CA CYS A 455 25.46 10.21 -7.87
C CYS A 455 26.59 10.78 -8.77
N ARG A 456 26.99 12.02 -8.53
CA ARG A 456 28.03 12.71 -9.32
C ARG A 456 29.40 12.03 -9.22
N GLN A 457 29.79 11.52 -8.05
CA GLN A 457 31.03 10.75 -7.86
C GLN A 457 31.07 9.47 -8.69
N ARG A 458 29.91 8.96 -9.14
CA ARG A 458 29.77 7.75 -9.95
C ARG A 458 29.46 8.01 -11.42
N GLY A 459 29.56 9.28 -11.83
CA GLY A 459 29.39 9.70 -13.22
C GLY A 459 27.95 10.00 -13.62
N LEU A 460 26.97 9.82 -12.72
CA LEU A 460 25.59 10.21 -12.96
C LEU A 460 25.41 11.70 -12.61
N THR A 461 25.62 12.57 -13.61
CA THR A 461 25.66 14.03 -13.43
C THR A 461 24.39 14.73 -13.92
N HIS A 462 23.56 14.09 -14.72
CA HIS A 462 22.31 14.62 -15.25
C HIS A 462 21.30 13.49 -15.47
N MET A 463 20.04 13.85 -15.52
CA MET A 463 18.96 12.89 -15.84
C MET A 463 19.09 12.49 -17.31
N PRO A 464 19.36 11.21 -17.60
CA PRO A 464 19.63 10.76 -18.96
C PRO A 464 18.34 10.67 -19.79
N PHE A 465 18.47 10.86 -21.10
CA PHE A 465 17.48 10.53 -22.13
C PHE A 465 16.19 11.35 -22.18
N HIS A 466 16.06 12.42 -21.38
CA HIS A 466 14.87 13.25 -21.39
C HIS A 466 15.10 14.50 -22.23
N ASN A 467 14.61 14.48 -23.48
CA ASN A 467 14.70 15.61 -24.41
C ASN A 467 13.50 16.55 -24.23
N VAL A 468 13.55 17.40 -23.20
CA VAL A 468 12.52 18.41 -22.96
C VAL A 468 12.89 19.68 -23.73
N LYS A 469 11.96 20.17 -24.58
CA LYS A 469 12.18 21.40 -25.32
C LYS A 469 12.25 22.61 -24.40
N ILE A 470 13.20 23.51 -24.67
CA ILE A 470 13.44 24.70 -23.85
C ILE A 470 12.25 25.68 -23.82
N ASP A 471 11.42 25.68 -24.86
CA ASP A 471 10.21 26.51 -24.98
C ASP A 471 8.96 25.88 -24.37
N ASP A 472 9.02 24.60 -23.96
CA ASP A 472 7.92 23.92 -23.27
C ASP A 472 7.93 24.20 -21.75
N ALA A 473 7.50 25.41 -21.39
CA ALA A 473 7.45 25.83 -20.00
C ALA A 473 6.49 24.99 -19.14
N ASP A 474 5.48 24.32 -19.73
CA ASP A 474 4.56 23.44 -18.99
C ASP A 474 5.22 22.13 -18.62
N ALA A 475 5.92 21.48 -19.53
CA ALA A 475 6.67 20.27 -19.25
C ALA A 475 7.78 20.52 -18.22
N ILE A 476 8.58 21.58 -18.39
CA ILE A 476 9.64 21.94 -17.46
C ILE A 476 9.06 22.19 -16.05
N HIS A 477 8.00 22.99 -15.94
CA HIS A 477 7.38 23.29 -14.65
C HIS A 477 6.82 22.03 -13.98
N ARG A 478 6.21 21.09 -14.72
CA ARG A 478 5.74 19.79 -14.22
C ARG A 478 6.89 18.97 -13.61
N ILE A 479 8.03 18.92 -14.30
CA ILE A 479 9.22 18.21 -13.83
C ILE A 479 9.75 18.85 -12.54
N LEU A 480 9.81 20.18 -12.48
CA LEU A 480 10.21 20.88 -11.26
C LEU A 480 9.27 20.62 -10.09
N ARG A 481 7.96 20.51 -10.35
CA ARG A 481 6.98 20.12 -9.31
C ARG A 481 7.24 18.73 -8.76
N SER A 482 7.43 17.75 -9.65
CA SER A 482 7.75 16.38 -9.24
C SER A 482 9.10 16.29 -8.51
N SER A 483 10.09 17.09 -8.91
CA SER A 483 11.38 17.14 -8.20
C SER A 483 11.24 17.64 -6.76
N ALA A 484 10.33 18.61 -6.50
CA ALA A 484 10.08 19.11 -5.16
C ALA A 484 9.58 18.00 -4.22
N ASP A 485 8.62 17.19 -4.66
CA ASP A 485 8.10 16.07 -3.90
C ASP A 485 9.14 14.94 -3.76
N PHE A 486 9.84 14.61 -4.85
CA PHE A 486 10.89 13.58 -4.87
C PHE A 486 12.01 13.86 -3.85
N TYR A 487 12.67 15.01 -3.95
CA TYR A 487 13.81 15.36 -3.09
C TYR A 487 13.37 15.52 -1.63
N TRP A 488 12.18 16.06 -1.38
CA TRP A 488 11.68 16.16 -0.02
C TRP A 488 11.46 14.78 0.61
N HIS A 489 10.80 13.85 -0.07
CA HIS A 489 10.61 12.50 0.44
C HIS A 489 11.94 11.76 0.60
N LEU A 490 12.88 11.97 -0.31
CA LEU A 490 14.23 11.38 -0.24
C LEU A 490 14.99 11.89 1.00
N HIS A 491 14.97 13.20 1.26
CA HIS A 491 15.72 13.82 2.36
C HIS A 491 15.00 13.74 3.72
N ARG A 492 13.73 13.40 3.73
CA ARG A 492 12.93 13.30 4.96
C ARG A 492 13.52 12.27 5.93
N SER A 493 13.83 12.71 7.16
CA SER A 493 14.46 11.88 8.19
C SER A 493 14.04 12.31 9.58
N SER A 494 14.11 11.36 10.54
CA SER A 494 13.96 11.66 11.96
C SER A 494 15.34 11.86 12.60
N LYS A 495 15.49 12.85 13.44
CA LYS A 495 16.72 13.07 14.20
C LYS A 495 16.62 12.45 15.59
N GLY A 496 17.64 11.67 16.00
CA GLY A 496 17.73 11.13 17.36
C GLY A 496 16.69 10.08 17.75
N SER A 497 16.10 9.38 16.78
CA SER A 497 15.12 8.33 17.05
C SER A 497 15.76 7.12 17.79
N PRO A 498 15.11 6.60 18.84
CA PRO A 498 15.54 5.36 19.50
C PRO A 498 15.51 4.12 18.59
N LEU A 499 14.82 4.20 17.44
CA LEU A 499 14.76 3.13 16.43
C LEU A 499 16.01 3.10 15.54
N ALA A 500 16.85 4.13 15.57
CA ALA A 500 18.10 4.16 14.83
C ALA A 500 18.97 2.93 15.20
N GLY A 501 19.43 2.20 14.19
CA GLY A 501 20.22 0.99 14.40
C GLY A 501 19.45 -0.25 14.88
N LYS A 502 18.13 -0.22 14.90
CA LYS A 502 17.31 -1.31 15.42
C LYS A 502 16.58 -2.12 14.34
N VAL A 503 16.67 -1.70 13.11
CA VAL A 503 16.16 -2.43 11.95
C VAL A 503 17.32 -2.80 11.05
N ILE A 504 17.37 -4.05 10.60
CA ILE A 504 18.41 -4.57 9.70
C ILE A 504 17.76 -4.80 8.34
N LEU A 505 18.40 -4.35 7.28
CA LEU A 505 18.04 -4.65 5.90
C LEU A 505 19.07 -5.60 5.28
N GLU A 506 18.60 -6.69 4.71
CA GLU A 506 19.39 -7.64 3.93
C GLU A 506 18.87 -7.60 2.49
N CYS A 507 19.75 -7.40 1.52
CA CYS A 507 19.46 -7.54 0.09
C CYS A 507 20.17 -8.77 -0.43
N MET A 508 19.50 -9.58 -1.22
CA MET A 508 20.03 -10.85 -1.72
C MET A 508 19.58 -11.13 -3.15
N LYS A 509 20.47 -11.73 -3.93
CA LYS A 509 20.11 -12.32 -5.21
C LYS A 509 19.27 -13.55 -4.91
N LEU A 510 18.20 -13.73 -5.65
CA LEU A 510 17.32 -14.89 -5.55
C LEU A 510 17.66 -15.87 -6.68
N LYS A 511 17.47 -17.15 -6.43
CA LYS A 511 17.46 -18.17 -7.46
C LYS A 511 16.19 -19.00 -7.38
N GLU A 512 15.82 -19.48 -8.52
CA GLU A 512 14.79 -20.47 -8.69
C GLU A 512 15.26 -21.78 -8.06
N THR A 513 14.41 -22.39 -7.24
CA THR A 513 14.79 -23.64 -6.55
C THR A 513 14.50 -24.87 -7.37
N GLY A 514 13.78 -24.74 -8.49
CA GLY A 514 13.18 -25.85 -9.23
C GLY A 514 12.00 -26.47 -8.49
N GLU A 515 11.65 -25.94 -7.32
CA GLU A 515 10.41 -26.22 -6.62
C GLU A 515 9.40 -25.13 -7.01
N TYR A 516 8.16 -25.52 -7.21
CA TYR A 516 7.09 -24.63 -7.60
C TYR A 516 6.08 -24.52 -6.46
N THR A 517 5.52 -23.34 -6.24
CA THR A 517 4.37 -23.18 -5.37
C THR A 517 3.15 -23.88 -5.97
N ASP A 518 2.06 -24.06 -5.20
CA ASP A 518 0.78 -24.63 -5.68
C ASP A 518 0.27 -23.99 -6.99
N ASP A 519 0.90 -22.91 -7.40
CA ASP A 519 0.48 -21.98 -8.43
C ASP A 519 1.44 -21.91 -9.60
N LEU A 520 2.39 -22.84 -9.65
CA LEU A 520 3.45 -22.87 -10.68
C LEU A 520 4.41 -21.68 -10.67
N GLU A 521 4.38 -20.85 -9.63
CA GLU A 521 5.47 -19.92 -9.42
C GLU A 521 6.66 -20.70 -8.86
N GLU A 522 7.78 -20.59 -9.50
CA GLU A 522 9.00 -21.18 -9.03
C GLU A 522 9.39 -20.57 -7.69
N VAL A 523 9.60 -21.41 -6.69
CA VAL A 523 9.95 -20.95 -5.34
C VAL A 523 11.29 -20.26 -5.40
N LEU A 524 11.26 -18.97 -5.13
CA LEU A 524 12.44 -18.15 -5.04
C LEU A 524 13.04 -18.24 -3.63
N MET A 525 14.31 -18.57 -3.56
CA MET A 525 15.07 -18.56 -2.32
C MET A 525 16.35 -17.74 -2.49
N PRO A 526 16.88 -17.20 -1.38
CA PRO A 526 18.21 -16.60 -1.40
C PRO A 526 19.23 -17.59 -2.00
N ASP A 527 19.98 -17.14 -3.00
CA ASP A 527 20.98 -17.97 -3.64
C ASP A 527 22.16 -18.23 -2.68
N PRO A 528 22.35 -19.46 -2.17
CA PRO A 528 23.43 -19.77 -1.22
C PRO A 528 24.82 -19.73 -1.85
N ASP A 529 24.91 -19.82 -3.17
CA ASP A 529 26.16 -19.82 -3.92
C ASP A 529 26.57 -18.41 -4.35
N SER A 530 25.66 -17.43 -4.18
CA SER A 530 26.01 -16.04 -4.38
C SER A 530 26.71 -15.49 -3.12
N ASP A 531 27.90 -14.94 -3.28
CA ASP A 531 28.65 -14.22 -2.26
C ASP A 531 27.91 -12.93 -1.75
N ASN A 532 26.59 -12.87 -1.89
CA ASN A 532 25.74 -11.71 -2.10
C ASN A 532 24.78 -11.41 -0.95
N LEU A 533 25.08 -11.78 0.29
CA LEU A 533 24.32 -11.32 1.46
C LEU A 533 24.75 -9.90 1.84
N ASN A 534 24.00 -8.90 1.36
CA ASN A 534 24.13 -7.52 1.81
C ASN A 534 23.42 -7.33 3.14
N VAL A 535 24.13 -7.41 4.25
CA VAL A 535 23.58 -7.08 5.57
C VAL A 535 23.90 -5.63 5.89
N LEU A 536 22.89 -4.80 5.88
CA LEU A 536 22.99 -3.39 6.21
C LEU A 536 22.48 -3.17 7.64
N THR A 537 23.39 -2.88 8.54
CA THR A 537 23.05 -2.42 9.89
C THR A 537 23.30 -0.92 9.98
N PRO A 538 22.38 -0.16 10.56
CA PRO A 538 22.66 1.24 10.88
C PRO A 538 23.87 1.31 11.82
N GLY A 539 24.85 2.11 11.46
CA GLY A 539 26.04 2.33 12.32
C GLY A 539 25.72 3.05 13.61
N PRO A 540 26.57 2.93 14.63
CA PRO A 540 26.49 3.72 15.84
C PRO A 540 26.83 5.17 15.50
N THR A 541 25.86 6.05 15.48
CA THR A 541 25.93 7.50 15.28
C THR A 541 26.44 7.95 13.89
N PRO A 542 25.69 8.83 13.23
CA PRO A 542 26.17 9.47 12.00
C PRO A 542 27.42 10.27 12.33
N ASP A 543 28.42 10.20 11.46
CA ASP A 543 29.52 11.16 11.45
C ASP A 543 28.91 12.57 11.30
N PRO A 544 29.11 13.49 12.24
CA PRO A 544 28.57 14.85 12.14
C PRO A 544 29.09 15.62 10.93
N ASN A 545 30.11 15.11 10.24
CA ASN A 545 30.64 15.66 8.98
C ASN A 545 30.14 14.88 7.75
N SER A 546 29.30 13.85 7.91
CA SER A 546 28.67 13.16 6.80
C SER A 546 27.52 14.00 6.27
N ASP A 547 27.56 14.33 5.00
CA ASP A 547 26.50 15.05 4.30
C ASP A 547 25.18 14.23 4.19
N ASN A 548 25.19 12.95 4.60
CA ASN A 548 24.02 12.09 4.69
C ASN A 548 23.96 11.34 6.03
N PRO A 549 23.27 11.87 7.05
CA PRO A 549 23.22 11.30 8.39
C PRO A 549 22.46 9.95 8.49
N ASN A 550 21.87 9.47 7.41
CA ASN A 550 21.09 8.23 7.35
C ASN A 550 21.79 7.10 6.57
N VAL A 551 23.05 7.30 6.14
CA VAL A 551 23.80 6.25 5.45
C VAL A 551 24.19 5.14 6.44
N LEU A 552 23.94 3.91 6.05
CA LEU A 552 24.27 2.72 6.81
C LEU A 552 25.75 2.40 6.75
N THR A 553 26.32 1.86 7.83
CA THR A 553 27.71 1.37 7.83
C THR A 553 27.77 -0.12 7.52
N PRO A 554 28.76 -0.60 6.76
CA PRO A 554 28.94 -2.00 6.45
C PRO A 554 29.24 -2.86 7.69
N ASN A 555 28.77 -4.10 7.69
CA ASN A 555 29.22 -5.08 8.66
C ASN A 555 30.62 -5.58 8.27
N PRO A 556 31.68 -5.37 9.08
CA PRO A 556 33.05 -5.68 8.70
C PRO A 556 33.36 -7.19 8.52
N ASN A 557 32.40 -8.06 8.82
CA ASN A 557 32.58 -9.51 8.77
C ASN A 557 31.82 -10.22 7.62
N ARG A 558 31.21 -9.49 6.69
CA ARG A 558 30.51 -10.09 5.53
C ARG A 558 30.72 -9.33 4.24
N ASP A 559 31.04 -10.08 3.19
CA ASP A 559 31.74 -9.67 1.99
C ASP A 559 30.97 -8.96 0.89
N LYS A 560 31.69 -8.20 0.18
CA LYS A 560 31.82 -7.82 -1.25
C LYS A 560 30.72 -7.04 -1.98
N LEU A 561 29.43 -7.08 -1.68
CA LEU A 561 28.45 -6.20 -2.33
C LEU A 561 28.15 -4.94 -1.51
N ASN A 562 28.57 -4.90 -0.27
CA ASN A 562 28.35 -3.78 0.62
C ASN A 562 29.66 -3.03 0.88
N VAL A 563 30.00 -2.13 -0.02
CA VAL A 563 31.09 -1.18 0.19
C VAL A 563 30.47 0.10 0.74
N GLU A 564 30.74 0.40 2.01
CA GLU A 564 30.37 1.67 2.64
C GLU A 564 28.85 1.98 2.75
N GLY A 565 28.00 0.96 2.97
CA GLY A 565 26.55 1.15 3.12
C GLY A 565 25.78 1.34 1.82
N VAL A 566 26.32 0.83 0.71
CA VAL A 566 25.77 0.92 -0.63
C VAL A 566 25.47 -0.47 -1.17
N ILE A 567 24.33 -0.66 -1.80
CA ILE A 567 24.05 -1.87 -2.58
C ILE A 567 24.63 -1.70 -3.98
N MET A 568 25.55 -2.61 -4.35
CA MET A 568 26.16 -2.65 -5.68
C MET A 568 25.52 -3.79 -6.48
N ILE A 569 24.98 -3.50 -7.64
CA ILE A 569 24.32 -4.46 -8.53
C ILE A 569 25.03 -4.43 -9.89
N ASP A 570 25.71 -5.51 -10.23
CA ASP A 570 26.08 -5.77 -11.61
C ASP A 570 24.84 -6.26 -12.35
N VAL A 571 24.34 -5.41 -13.25
CA VAL A 571 23.07 -5.66 -13.93
C VAL A 571 23.21 -6.86 -14.85
N ASP A 572 22.45 -7.87 -14.50
CA ASP A 572 22.20 -9.08 -15.27
C ASP A 572 20.68 -9.08 -15.56
N GLU A 573 20.30 -9.13 -16.82
CA GLU A 573 18.89 -8.98 -17.22
C GLU A 573 17.99 -10.14 -16.72
N GLU A 574 18.60 -11.22 -16.25
CA GLU A 574 17.89 -12.39 -15.68
C GLU A 574 17.95 -12.40 -14.14
N ALA A 575 18.76 -11.56 -13.52
CA ALA A 575 18.96 -11.60 -12.07
C ALA A 575 17.80 -10.94 -11.32
N ILE A 576 17.27 -11.63 -10.34
CA ILE A 576 16.19 -11.20 -9.45
C ILE A 576 16.69 -11.02 -8.03
N TYR A 577 16.11 -10.05 -7.34
CA TYR A 577 16.54 -9.65 -6.00
C TYR A 577 15.35 -9.58 -5.04
N GLY A 578 15.62 -9.96 -3.79
CA GLY A 578 14.69 -9.83 -2.69
C GLY A 578 15.33 -9.16 -1.49
N PHE A 579 14.51 -8.81 -0.52
CA PHE A 579 14.94 -8.12 0.68
C PHE A 579 14.37 -8.80 1.92
N LYS A 580 15.14 -8.71 3.02
CA LYS A 580 14.69 -9.12 4.34
C LYS A 580 14.91 -7.97 5.31
N ILE A 581 13.85 -7.60 6.01
CA ILE A 581 13.88 -6.54 7.01
C ILE A 581 13.67 -7.19 8.38
N THR A 582 14.62 -7.02 9.29
CA THR A 582 14.58 -7.62 10.64
C THR A 582 14.40 -6.56 11.72
N ASN A 583 13.39 -6.73 12.56
CA ASN A 583 13.14 -5.90 13.74
C ASN A 583 13.91 -6.46 14.94
N THR A 584 14.95 -5.76 15.39
CA THR A 584 15.69 -6.17 16.58
C THR A 584 15.14 -5.60 17.89
N THR A 585 14.01 -4.87 17.85
CA THR A 585 13.38 -4.26 19.02
C THR A 585 12.42 -5.24 19.71
N SER A 586 11.88 -4.81 20.85
CA SER A 586 10.82 -5.51 21.58
C SER A 586 9.42 -4.90 21.32
N VAL A 587 9.30 -3.99 20.34
CA VAL A 587 8.05 -3.35 19.96
C VAL A 587 7.70 -3.68 18.51
N PRO A 588 6.40 -3.81 18.18
CA PRO A 588 5.98 -4.00 16.79
C PRO A 588 6.26 -2.75 15.95
N LEU A 589 6.56 -2.95 14.68
CA LEU A 589 6.82 -1.86 13.74
C LEU A 589 5.96 -2.00 12.48
N TYR A 590 5.47 -0.88 11.98
CA TYR A 590 4.93 -0.72 10.65
C TYR A 590 6.05 -0.27 9.73
N VAL A 591 6.20 -0.94 8.58
CA VAL A 591 7.28 -0.67 7.63
C VAL A 591 6.67 -0.31 6.28
N SER A 592 7.23 0.71 5.63
CA SER A 592 7.00 0.98 4.21
C SER A 592 8.35 1.14 3.52
N MET A 593 8.50 0.57 2.33
CA MET A 593 9.75 0.58 1.56
C MET A 593 9.47 1.08 0.14
N PHE A 594 10.25 2.07 -0.28
CA PHE A 594 10.15 2.70 -1.59
C PHE A 594 11.50 2.71 -2.29
N TYR A 595 11.47 2.61 -3.62
CA TYR A 595 12.63 2.84 -4.48
C TYR A 595 12.49 4.18 -5.19
N PHE A 596 13.48 5.02 -5.03
CA PHE A 596 13.59 6.34 -5.63
C PHE A 596 14.56 6.27 -6.81
N ASP A 597 14.06 6.43 -8.02
CA ASP A 597 14.87 6.50 -9.23
C ASP A 597 15.20 7.97 -9.54
N ILE A 598 16.47 8.34 -9.32
CA ILE A 598 16.90 9.72 -9.52
C ILE A 598 17.03 10.10 -10.99
N SER A 599 17.12 9.12 -11.88
CA SER A 599 17.27 9.36 -13.31
C SER A 599 15.98 9.82 -13.99
N ASP A 600 14.81 9.52 -13.39
CA ASP A 600 13.51 9.92 -13.93
C ASP A 600 12.54 10.47 -12.89
N LEU A 601 12.98 10.67 -11.65
CA LEU A 601 12.18 11.21 -10.53
C LEU A 601 10.96 10.34 -10.18
N SER A 602 10.97 9.05 -10.49
CA SER A 602 9.90 8.15 -10.05
C SER A 602 10.16 7.60 -8.65
N ILE A 603 9.07 7.31 -7.94
CA ILE A 603 9.09 6.68 -6.61
C ILE A 603 8.16 5.47 -6.66
N SER A 604 8.75 4.27 -6.66
CA SER A 604 8.02 3.01 -6.71
C SER A 604 7.86 2.42 -5.31
N SER A 605 6.69 1.88 -5.02
CA SER A 605 6.45 1.16 -3.77
C SER A 605 6.98 -0.27 -3.88
N TYR A 606 7.87 -0.66 -2.97
CA TYR A 606 8.35 -2.03 -2.84
C TYR A 606 7.56 -2.79 -1.77
N TYR A 607 7.12 -2.10 -0.75
CA TYR A 607 6.24 -2.64 0.28
C TYR A 607 5.49 -1.52 1.02
N GLN A 608 4.21 -1.73 1.28
CA GLN A 608 3.42 -0.92 2.20
C GLN A 608 2.46 -1.82 2.99
N PRO A 609 2.21 -1.55 4.28
CA PRO A 609 1.18 -2.26 5.03
C PRO A 609 -0.22 -1.96 4.48
N GLY A 610 -1.15 -2.88 4.65
CA GLY A 610 -2.56 -2.68 4.30
C GLY A 610 -3.17 -1.47 5.02
N HIS A 611 -4.15 -0.83 4.42
CA HIS A 611 -4.85 0.31 5.01
C HIS A 611 -5.99 -0.13 5.92
N ALA A 612 -6.12 0.55 7.06
CA ALA A 612 -7.24 0.40 7.98
C ALA A 612 -7.67 1.73 8.59
N LYS A 613 -8.96 1.86 8.93
CA LYS A 613 -9.52 3.07 9.54
C LYS A 613 -8.94 3.37 10.91
N LYS A 614 -8.72 2.35 11.73
CA LYS A 614 -8.26 2.50 13.12
C LYS A 614 -6.87 1.95 13.33
N ASP A 615 -6.63 0.73 12.91
CA ASP A 615 -5.42 0.00 13.25
C ASP A 615 -5.15 -1.08 12.19
N ALA A 616 -4.06 -0.94 11.45
CA ALA A 616 -3.63 -1.90 10.44
C ALA A 616 -2.91 -3.10 11.06
N ASP A 617 -2.79 -4.18 10.33
CA ASP A 617 -1.97 -5.30 10.74
C ASP A 617 -0.50 -4.90 10.83
N VAL A 618 0.18 -5.39 11.88
CA VAL A 618 1.60 -5.09 12.11
C VAL A 618 2.44 -5.82 11.05
N SER A 619 3.14 -5.05 10.23
CA SER A 619 3.97 -5.64 9.16
C SER A 619 5.28 -6.26 9.66
N LEU A 620 5.79 -5.84 10.82
CA LEU A 620 7.07 -6.32 11.34
C LEU A 620 7.02 -6.49 12.87
N PRO A 621 6.57 -7.66 13.37
CA PRO A 621 6.49 -7.96 14.80
C PRO A 621 7.84 -7.87 15.52
N PRO A 622 7.84 -7.83 16.88
CA PRO A 622 9.08 -7.78 17.68
C PRO A 622 9.98 -9.00 17.44
N LYS A 623 11.26 -8.77 17.16
CA LYS A 623 12.27 -9.82 16.96
C LYS A 623 12.06 -10.70 15.71
N GLU A 624 11.20 -10.29 14.80
CA GLU A 624 10.87 -11.01 13.58
C GLU A 624 11.37 -10.32 12.32
N SER A 625 11.14 -10.96 11.18
CA SER A 625 11.59 -10.47 9.89
C SER A 625 10.43 -10.45 8.90
N LEU A 626 10.45 -9.45 8.03
CA LEU A 626 9.59 -9.32 6.85
C LEU A 626 10.44 -9.61 5.62
N THR A 627 9.98 -10.48 4.72
CA THR A 627 10.61 -10.73 3.43
C THR A 627 9.87 -9.98 2.32
N ILE A 628 10.60 -9.48 1.33
CA ILE A 628 10.06 -8.76 0.17
C ILE A 628 10.63 -9.41 -1.08
N GLY A 629 9.77 -9.81 -2.02
CA GLY A 629 10.16 -10.45 -3.28
C GLY A 629 10.41 -11.95 -3.18
N TYR A 630 10.27 -12.55 -2.00
CA TYR A 630 10.32 -14.00 -1.79
C TYR A 630 9.65 -14.35 -0.45
N GLY A 631 9.36 -15.63 -0.26
CA GLY A 631 8.67 -16.07 0.95
C GLY A 631 7.22 -15.54 1.01
N ALA A 632 6.75 -15.30 2.20
CA ALA A 632 5.35 -15.19 2.54
C ALA A 632 4.70 -13.80 2.44
N SER A 633 5.42 -12.76 2.08
CA SER A 633 4.88 -11.39 2.12
C SER A 633 3.94 -11.04 0.96
N GLY A 634 3.74 -11.95 0.00
CA GLY A 634 2.93 -11.69 -1.20
C GLY A 634 3.48 -10.56 -2.09
N THR A 635 4.73 -10.16 -1.90
CA THR A 635 5.38 -9.11 -2.67
C THR A 635 6.23 -9.69 -3.79
N VAL A 636 6.34 -8.96 -4.88
CA VAL A 636 7.10 -9.37 -6.06
C VAL A 636 8.61 -9.18 -5.87
N PRO A 637 9.44 -10.04 -6.45
CA PRO A 637 10.87 -9.82 -6.57
C PRO A 637 11.17 -8.64 -7.50
N HIS A 638 12.36 -8.08 -7.35
CA HIS A 638 12.77 -6.91 -8.10
C HIS A 638 13.92 -7.21 -9.02
N MET A 639 13.86 -6.66 -10.24
CA MET A 639 14.93 -6.70 -11.22
C MET A 639 15.45 -5.29 -11.45
N TYR A 640 16.75 -5.19 -11.72
CA TYR A 640 17.40 -3.91 -12.01
C TYR A 640 17.89 -3.92 -13.45
N ARG A 641 17.60 -2.85 -14.18
CA ARG A 641 17.97 -2.72 -15.59
C ARG A 641 18.52 -1.33 -15.87
N LEU A 642 19.56 -1.28 -16.66
CA LEU A 642 20.07 -0.02 -17.21
C LEU A 642 19.26 0.38 -18.44
N ARG A 643 18.97 1.66 -18.57
CA ARG A 643 18.36 2.21 -19.78
C ARG A 643 19.34 2.11 -20.95
N LYS A 644 18.82 2.03 -22.18
CA LYS A 644 19.63 1.88 -23.39
C LYS A 644 20.64 3.03 -23.52
N GLY A 645 21.94 2.70 -23.50
CA GLY A 645 23.05 3.68 -23.57
C GLY A 645 23.51 4.19 -22.21
N GLN A 646 23.01 3.65 -21.12
CA GLN A 646 23.44 3.95 -19.75
C GLN A 646 24.40 2.85 -19.27
N ASP A 647 25.53 3.22 -18.69
CA ASP A 647 26.50 2.28 -18.14
C ASP A 647 26.44 2.21 -16.61
N VAL A 648 25.85 3.23 -16.00
CA VAL A 648 25.65 3.35 -14.56
C VAL A 648 24.28 3.99 -14.28
N ASP A 649 23.56 3.50 -13.28
CA ASP A 649 22.41 4.15 -12.69
C ASP A 649 22.48 4.14 -11.17
N VAL A 650 21.82 5.09 -10.52
CA VAL A 650 21.77 5.22 -9.07
C VAL A 650 20.33 5.45 -8.64
N GLY A 651 19.86 4.61 -7.74
CA GLY A 651 18.60 4.80 -7.05
C GLY A 651 18.79 4.76 -5.53
N PHE A 652 17.72 4.96 -4.79
CA PHE A 652 17.75 4.92 -3.34
C PHE A 652 16.58 4.09 -2.80
N LEU A 653 16.90 3.08 -1.98
CA LEU A 653 15.90 2.40 -1.16
C LEU A 653 15.64 3.23 0.09
N LYS A 654 14.41 3.69 0.23
CA LYS A 654 13.97 4.48 1.39
C LYS A 654 12.96 3.68 2.18
N LEU A 655 13.32 3.36 3.43
CA LEU A 655 12.44 2.71 4.38
C LEU A 655 11.92 3.73 5.38
N PHE A 656 10.64 3.64 5.68
CA PHE A 656 10.00 4.31 6.80
C PHE A 656 9.51 3.25 7.77
N PHE A 657 9.79 3.39 9.05
CA PHE A 657 9.29 2.49 10.07
C PHE A 657 8.89 3.25 11.34
N SER A 658 7.84 2.77 11.96
CA SER A 658 7.20 3.43 13.08
C SER A 658 6.49 2.45 13.99
N THR A 659 6.22 2.85 15.24
CA THR A 659 5.41 2.09 16.19
C THR A 659 3.90 2.27 15.99
N GLU A 660 3.50 3.12 15.07
CA GLU A 660 2.11 3.35 14.66
C GLU A 660 1.99 3.25 13.15
N TYR A 661 0.82 2.83 12.69
CA TYR A 661 0.52 2.82 11.28
C TYR A 661 0.62 4.25 10.69
N MET A 662 1.36 4.38 9.60
CA MET A 662 1.43 5.59 8.78
C MET A 662 0.96 5.25 7.38
N ASP A 663 -0.01 6.00 6.89
CA ASP A 663 -0.32 5.95 5.47
C ASP A 663 0.72 6.75 4.69
N LEU A 664 1.49 6.05 3.89
CA LEU A 664 2.50 6.61 3.01
C LEU A 664 2.17 6.37 1.52
N SER A 665 0.93 6.03 1.21
CA SER A 665 0.49 5.81 -0.18
C SER A 665 0.71 7.04 -1.08
N GLY A 666 0.63 8.24 -0.51
CA GLY A 666 0.93 9.49 -1.20
C GLY A 666 2.43 9.75 -1.50
N VAL A 667 3.34 8.85 -1.11
CA VAL A 667 4.78 8.95 -1.45
C VAL A 667 5.06 8.47 -2.87
N VAL A 668 4.26 7.53 -3.39
CA VAL A 668 4.44 6.98 -4.75
C VAL A 668 4.26 8.07 -5.79
N GLN A 669 5.19 8.16 -6.73
CA GLN A 669 5.21 9.15 -7.80
C GLN A 669 5.61 8.51 -9.12
N GLY A 670 4.81 8.69 -10.17
CA GLY A 670 5.19 8.34 -11.54
C GLY A 670 6.27 9.28 -12.08
N SER A 671 6.98 8.84 -13.12
CA SER A 671 7.95 9.70 -13.79
C SER A 671 7.25 10.93 -14.41
N PRO A 672 7.72 12.17 -14.13
CA PRO A 672 7.14 13.38 -14.72
C PRO A 672 7.43 13.52 -16.22
N PHE A 673 8.26 12.66 -16.77
CA PHE A 673 8.60 12.61 -18.19
C PHE A 673 7.61 11.75 -18.99
N GLU A 674 6.73 11.01 -18.31
CA GLU A 674 5.63 10.23 -18.87
C GLU A 674 4.28 10.90 -18.56
N ASP A 675 3.22 10.59 -19.34
CA ASP A 675 1.88 11.14 -19.11
C ASP A 675 1.14 10.30 -18.04
N VAL A 676 1.17 10.71 -16.78
CA VAL A 676 0.61 9.96 -15.62
C VAL A 676 -0.43 10.76 -14.81
N ARG A 677 -1.26 10.05 -14.06
CA ARG A 677 -2.40 10.52 -13.23
C ARG A 677 -2.18 10.29 -11.73
N GLU A 678 -2.76 11.12 -10.87
CA GLU A 678 -2.43 11.39 -9.44
C GLU A 678 -3.40 10.84 -8.36
N ASN A 679 -3.02 10.80 -7.05
CA ASN A 679 -3.69 10.12 -5.89
C ASN A 679 -3.73 10.81 -4.53
N VAL A 680 -4.50 10.29 -3.53
CA VAL A 680 -4.59 10.68 -2.07
C VAL A 680 -5.46 9.78 -1.16
N ASP A 681 -5.45 9.54 0.13
CA ASP A 681 -4.94 9.76 1.47
C ASP A 681 -5.84 9.28 2.69
N LYS A 682 -5.31 8.85 3.88
CA LYS A 682 -5.43 8.99 5.36
C LYS A 682 -6.21 8.03 6.28
N LYS A 683 -5.92 7.82 7.60
CA LYS A 683 -5.37 8.33 8.85
C LYS A 683 -5.49 7.52 10.17
N ALA A 684 -4.80 7.96 11.27
CA ALA A 684 -4.28 7.36 12.49
C ALA A 684 -4.85 7.80 13.87
N ARG A 685 -4.42 7.22 15.01
CA ARG A 685 -4.56 7.67 16.42
C ARG A 685 -3.44 7.22 17.40
N THR A 686 -3.33 7.83 18.60
CA THR A 686 -2.20 8.19 19.48
C THR A 686 -1.78 7.24 20.61
N LYS A 687 -0.46 7.01 20.81
CA LYS A 687 0.30 6.53 21.98
C LYS A 687 1.75 7.07 21.90
N ARG A 688 2.75 6.70 22.76
CA ARG A 688 4.14 7.16 22.62
C ARG A 688 4.75 6.61 21.34
N TYR A 689 4.97 7.50 20.36
CA TYR A 689 5.17 7.14 18.97
C TYR A 689 6.59 7.40 18.54
N LEU A 690 7.22 6.37 18.01
CA LEU A 690 8.56 6.43 17.46
C LEU A 690 8.48 6.20 15.97
N TRP A 691 9.22 6.98 15.20
CA TRP A 691 9.42 6.75 13.79
C TRP A 691 10.88 6.96 13.42
N HIS A 692 11.31 6.36 12.34
CA HIS A 692 12.65 6.53 11.79
C HIS A 692 12.65 6.23 10.29
N THR A 693 13.71 6.65 9.61
CA THR A 693 13.94 6.32 8.20
C THR A 693 15.32 5.72 8.01
N MET A 694 15.43 4.88 7.00
CA MET A 694 16.68 4.33 6.49
C MET A 694 16.74 4.66 5.00
N CYS A 695 17.89 5.15 4.51
CA CYS A 695 18.10 5.44 3.11
C CYS A 695 19.37 4.73 2.64
N VAL A 696 19.22 3.87 1.62
CA VAL A 696 20.30 3.02 1.11
C VAL A 696 20.49 3.28 -0.38
N PRO A 697 21.64 3.81 -0.82
CA PRO A 697 21.94 3.93 -2.24
C PRO A 697 22.06 2.55 -2.91
N VAL A 698 21.52 2.44 -4.12
CA VAL A 698 21.64 1.28 -4.99
C VAL A 698 22.33 1.71 -6.27
N ILE A 699 23.51 1.17 -6.53
CA ILE A 699 24.26 1.43 -7.75
C ILE A 699 24.08 0.24 -8.68
N GLN A 700 23.65 0.52 -9.88
CA GLN A 700 23.52 -0.42 -10.97
C GLN A 700 24.63 -0.15 -11.97
N THR A 701 25.42 -1.17 -12.28
CA THR A 701 26.50 -1.10 -13.27
C THR A 701 26.31 -2.13 -14.35
N LYS A 702 26.78 -1.81 -15.55
CA LYS A 702 26.80 -2.77 -16.65
C LYS A 702 27.80 -3.87 -16.35
N GLY A 703 27.33 -5.12 -16.24
CA GLY A 703 28.16 -6.29 -16.03
C GLY A 703 29.28 -6.35 -17.09
N GLY A 704 30.45 -5.98 -16.69
CA GLY A 704 31.65 -5.99 -17.53
C GLY A 704 32.79 -6.55 -16.73
N GLY A 705 33.34 -7.64 -17.21
CA GLY A 705 34.40 -8.35 -16.55
C GLY A 705 35.49 -7.43 -16.00
N ALA A 706 35.92 -7.76 -14.81
CA ALA A 706 36.98 -7.09 -14.09
C ALA A 706 38.15 -6.74 -15.02
N SER A 707 38.36 -5.48 -15.24
CA SER A 707 39.66 -4.98 -15.68
C SER A 707 40.20 -4.11 -14.56
N ALA A 708 41.25 -4.63 -13.99
CA ALA A 708 42.18 -4.28 -12.95
C ALA A 708 42.26 -2.80 -12.50
#